data_d09f5f5138ac1898033b88ce2b106db5
#
_entry.id   d09f5f5138ac1898033b88ce2b106db5
#
_cell.length_a   1.000
_cell.length_b   1.000
_cell.length_c   1.000
_cell.angle_alpha   90.00
_cell.angle_beta   90.00
_cell.angle_gamma   90.00
#
_symmetry.space_group_name_H-M   'P 1'
#
loop_
_entity.id
_entity.type
_entity.pdbx_description
1 polymer ?
#
loop_
_entity_poly.entity_id
_entity_poly.type
_entity_poly.pdbx_seq_one_letter_code
_entity_poly.pdbx_strand_id
1 'polypeptide(L)'
;MEFQKMHENPDVLHVGTCQNRSYFLPKAPEDGEESTRVCLLNGTWSFRYFDSFLDVFPEGSEGEICFDEEDMDEIEVPSCWQNAGYDRHQYTNVRYPFPYDPPYVPDENPCGLYLRRFCMNAEDLTQKIYLNFEGVDSCFYLWINEQFAGYSQVSHSTSEFDITDLLNEGENSVAVLVVKWCDGSYLEDQDKLRMSGIFRDVYLIRRPLAHIRDYFVKTTVSDDLSHADIRVEMDFIGLPDVTAELYDAEGALLESTAGAEPNFALENPHLWNAEDPYQYTIVFRTADEVIEQKVGISKIEIRDSVLYFNNVKIKLRGVNRHDSDPVTGYTISSEQAKRDLFLMKQHNINAVRTSHYPNAPWFLQLCSEYGFYVIAEADIEGHGAAAQTGGYGMDEYADNALNPIFDKAIMDRIQRSVIRDKNNACVLMWSYGNETGWGPSFEKAGAWVREYDPSRLTHYENTYYDARGHKNDLSSLTTESRMYSAPEWIDEYMVDPKYTKPLVLCEYIHAMGNGPGDAEQYQQLIMKYDRFMGGFVWEWCDHAVYGGTTPDNRDIFRYGGDFGEYPHDGNFCMDGLVYPDRTPHTGLLEYKNIIRPVRAALVNRETGEIQLTNYRDFTNTEEFLTLSWEIQQDGDTVACGVMDDIKIAPHESGVITLPDAIPTEGDVAVLLQYSAKKNDSVFFEKGHPLGFDQLIVSRGARKEEALRKGFVIAVEDSRAVTVTGDSFRYVFSKTEGVFTSMVKNNVNIMTRPMTWNVWRAPTDNDQFVRKEWEQAGYNEPAIKVYACNAKEEDGVVVIDCKLSLAAVYRRAFLHLDCRFTVDAEGKVRAEINGKRDMERPFLPRFGLRMFLPKSFDTAEYYGYGPYESYCDKHHASSLGHFAQTADDLFEDYVKPQENGSHFGCARVTITDGAGAVTVTSPEDFSFNLSHYTQEEMTKKMHNYELTESPDNVFCFDCKMSGVGSNSCGPRLAKAMQFDDETFTFKFDLTVE
;
A
#
# COMPACT_ATOMS: atom_id res chain seq x y z
N MET A 1 -45.98 -19.40 7.08
CA MET A 1 -44.79 -20.24 7.34
C MET A 1 -43.86 -19.36 8.18
N GLU A 2 -43.46 -19.80 9.36
CA GLU A 2 -42.52 -18.95 10.17
C GLU A 2 -41.25 -18.71 9.37
N PHE A 3 -40.86 -17.45 9.17
CA PHE A 3 -39.64 -17.10 8.42
C PHE A 3 -38.42 -17.64 9.14
N GLN A 4 -37.63 -18.47 8.47
CA GLN A 4 -36.46 -19.08 9.06
C GLN A 4 -35.25 -18.19 8.97
N LYS A 5 -34.70 -17.74 10.10
CA LYS A 5 -33.45 -16.96 10.13
C LYS A 5 -32.27 -17.85 9.71
N MET A 6 -31.96 -17.88 8.40
CA MET A 6 -30.83 -18.66 7.86
C MET A 6 -29.51 -18.02 8.18
N HIS A 7 -29.48 -16.71 8.34
CA HIS A 7 -28.30 -15.89 8.61
C HIS A 7 -27.71 -16.03 10.03
N GLU A 8 -28.33 -16.86 10.88
CA GLU A 8 -27.80 -17.26 12.21
C GLU A 8 -27.67 -18.78 12.31
N ASN A 9 -27.61 -19.47 11.17
CA ASN A 9 -27.59 -20.95 11.14
C ASN A 9 -26.36 -21.46 10.37
N PRO A 10 -25.23 -21.78 11.03
CA PRO A 10 -23.98 -22.18 10.40
C PRO A 10 -24.07 -23.53 9.64
N ASP A 11 -25.19 -24.25 9.77
CA ASP A 11 -25.46 -25.43 8.97
C ASP A 11 -26.04 -25.12 7.58
N VAL A 12 -26.49 -23.87 7.35
CA VAL A 12 -27.16 -23.41 6.13
C VAL A 12 -26.38 -22.24 5.51
N LEU A 13 -25.36 -22.55 4.73
CA LEU A 13 -24.59 -21.52 4.02
C LEU A 13 -25.29 -21.04 2.74
N HIS A 14 -25.95 -21.97 2.04
CA HIS A 14 -26.61 -21.74 0.76
C HIS A 14 -27.88 -22.58 0.63
N VAL A 15 -28.91 -22.01 -0.02
CA VAL A 15 -30.14 -22.69 -0.40
C VAL A 15 -30.50 -22.33 -1.84
N GLY A 16 -30.74 -23.30 -2.69
CA GLY A 16 -31.11 -23.07 -4.08
C GLY A 16 -29.96 -22.64 -5.01
N THR A 17 -28.78 -22.44 -4.50
CA THR A 17 -27.61 -22.11 -5.35
C THR A 17 -27.15 -23.30 -6.17
N CYS A 18 -26.60 -23.03 -7.35
CA CYS A 18 -25.92 -24.03 -8.17
C CYS A 18 -24.54 -24.39 -7.58
N GLN A 19 -24.02 -25.56 -8.00
CA GLN A 19 -22.64 -25.93 -7.70
C GLN A 19 -21.64 -24.92 -8.27
N ASN A 20 -20.60 -24.63 -7.50
CA ASN A 20 -19.54 -23.73 -7.93
C ASN A 20 -18.87 -24.19 -9.23
N ARG A 21 -18.48 -23.23 -10.07
CA ARG A 21 -17.82 -23.44 -11.35
C ARG A 21 -16.74 -22.37 -11.59
N SER A 22 -15.88 -22.62 -12.56
CA SER A 22 -14.97 -21.60 -13.08
C SER A 22 -15.75 -20.42 -13.70
N TYR A 23 -15.18 -19.24 -13.59
CA TYR A 23 -15.78 -18.06 -14.18
C TYR A 23 -15.56 -18.03 -15.70
N PHE A 24 -16.63 -17.94 -16.43
CA PHE A 24 -16.68 -17.64 -17.86
C PHE A 24 -18.07 -17.15 -18.26
N LEU A 25 -18.12 -16.35 -19.32
CA LEU A 25 -19.36 -15.86 -19.93
C LEU A 25 -19.51 -16.51 -21.32
N PRO A 26 -20.54 -17.33 -21.53
CA PRO A 26 -20.76 -18.00 -22.81
C PRO A 26 -21.32 -17.03 -23.85
N LYS A 27 -21.04 -17.30 -25.14
CA LYS A 27 -21.53 -16.56 -26.31
C LYS A 27 -22.41 -17.45 -27.18
N ALA A 28 -23.31 -16.87 -27.95
CA ALA A 28 -23.93 -17.57 -29.08
C ALA A 28 -22.90 -17.73 -30.23
N PRO A 29 -23.03 -18.75 -31.11
CA PRO A 29 -22.06 -18.96 -32.18
C PRO A 29 -21.93 -17.78 -33.16
N GLU A 30 -22.94 -16.93 -33.29
CA GLU A 30 -22.97 -15.73 -34.13
C GLU A 30 -22.48 -14.45 -33.42
N ASP A 31 -22.27 -14.51 -32.09
CA ASP A 31 -21.86 -13.34 -31.31
C ASP A 31 -20.42 -12.91 -31.68
N GLY A 32 -20.18 -11.60 -31.58
CA GLY A 32 -18.86 -11.00 -31.68
C GLY A 32 -18.17 -10.92 -30.32
N GLU A 33 -17.74 -9.73 -29.92
CA GLU A 33 -17.13 -9.48 -28.62
C GLU A 33 -18.17 -9.57 -27.49
N GLU A 34 -19.36 -9.01 -27.70
CA GLU A 34 -20.45 -9.02 -26.70
C GLU A 34 -21.29 -10.29 -26.79
N SER A 35 -21.67 -10.83 -25.64
CA SER A 35 -22.49 -12.01 -25.54
C SER A 35 -23.98 -11.64 -25.52
N THR A 36 -24.74 -12.19 -26.48
CA THR A 36 -26.21 -12.09 -26.44
C THR A 36 -26.84 -13.02 -25.39
N ARG A 37 -26.06 -13.93 -24.79
CA ARG A 37 -26.52 -14.85 -23.75
C ARG A 37 -26.52 -14.25 -22.36
N VAL A 38 -25.77 -13.15 -22.16
CA VAL A 38 -25.68 -12.44 -20.90
C VAL A 38 -26.57 -11.20 -20.94
N CYS A 39 -27.42 -11.05 -19.93
CA CYS A 39 -28.27 -9.89 -19.76
C CYS A 39 -27.99 -9.25 -18.40
N LEU A 40 -27.32 -8.10 -18.39
CA LEU A 40 -27.09 -7.36 -17.16
C LEU A 40 -28.38 -6.86 -16.56
N LEU A 41 -28.55 -7.05 -15.27
CA LEU A 41 -29.61 -6.45 -14.45
C LEU A 41 -29.10 -5.25 -13.65
N ASN A 42 -27.88 -4.80 -13.89
CA ASN A 42 -27.33 -3.58 -13.32
C ASN A 42 -28.19 -2.34 -13.67
N GLY A 43 -28.00 -1.27 -12.91
CA GLY A 43 -28.72 0.00 -13.07
C GLY A 43 -29.68 0.25 -11.92
N THR A 44 -30.71 1.04 -12.14
CA THR A 44 -31.63 1.48 -11.08
C THR A 44 -32.55 0.36 -10.63
N TRP A 45 -32.61 0.08 -9.33
CA TRP A 45 -33.54 -0.84 -8.68
C TRP A 45 -34.42 -0.10 -7.69
N SER A 46 -35.66 -0.56 -7.45
CA SER A 46 -36.45 -0.09 -6.34
C SER A 46 -35.85 -0.61 -5.03
N PHE A 47 -35.74 0.25 -4.02
CA PHE A 47 -35.02 -0.04 -2.79
C PHE A 47 -35.77 0.44 -1.55
N ARG A 48 -35.78 -0.41 -0.51
CA ARG A 48 -36.28 -0.03 0.81
C ARG A 48 -35.29 -0.45 1.88
N TYR A 49 -34.80 0.55 2.63
CA TYR A 49 -33.91 0.33 3.75
C TYR A 49 -34.71 0.10 5.04
N PHE A 50 -34.19 -0.78 5.89
CA PHE A 50 -34.70 -1.04 7.23
C PHE A 50 -33.55 -0.93 8.23
N ASP A 51 -33.79 -0.23 9.34
CA ASP A 51 -32.81 -0.13 10.43
C ASP A 51 -32.63 -1.44 11.19
N SER A 52 -33.62 -2.34 11.14
CA SER A 52 -33.63 -3.64 11.81
C SER A 52 -34.23 -4.72 10.93
N PHE A 53 -33.67 -5.92 10.99
CA PHE A 53 -34.26 -7.11 10.38
C PHE A 53 -35.69 -7.38 10.87
N LEU A 54 -36.01 -6.98 12.10
CA LEU A 54 -37.35 -7.13 12.65
C LEU A 54 -38.40 -6.26 11.94
N ASP A 55 -38.00 -5.15 11.33
CA ASP A 55 -38.87 -4.21 10.64
C ASP A 55 -39.26 -4.69 9.22
N VAL A 56 -38.57 -5.71 8.70
CA VAL A 56 -38.85 -6.30 7.38
C VAL A 56 -40.22 -6.91 7.31
N PHE A 57 -40.75 -7.41 8.44
CA PHE A 57 -42.00 -8.11 8.52
C PHE A 57 -43.10 -7.19 9.10
N PRO A 58 -44.08 -6.75 8.28
CA PRO A 58 -45.19 -5.92 8.79
C PRO A 58 -45.93 -6.56 9.95
N GLU A 59 -46.38 -5.76 10.88
CA GLU A 59 -47.15 -6.22 12.05
C GLU A 59 -48.42 -7.03 11.58
N GLY A 60 -48.48 -8.29 11.94
CA GLY A 60 -49.58 -9.21 11.54
C GLY A 60 -49.37 -9.94 10.20
N SER A 61 -48.20 -9.80 9.57
CA SER A 61 -47.86 -10.49 8.30
C SER A 61 -47.59 -11.99 8.42
N GLU A 62 -47.54 -12.55 9.64
CA GLU A 62 -47.15 -13.95 9.88
C GLU A 62 -45.76 -14.34 9.26
N GLY A 63 -44.86 -13.35 9.11
CA GLY A 63 -43.54 -13.51 8.52
C GLY A 63 -43.53 -13.45 7.00
N GLU A 64 -44.50 -12.84 6.36
CA GLU A 64 -44.50 -12.55 4.91
C GLU A 64 -43.91 -11.17 4.65
N ILE A 65 -43.06 -11.10 3.63
CA ILE A 65 -42.42 -9.82 3.16
C ILE A 65 -43.40 -9.12 2.21
N CYS A 66 -43.47 -7.79 2.32
CA CYS A 66 -44.22 -6.95 1.39
C CYS A 66 -43.31 -6.51 0.21
N PHE A 67 -43.68 -6.92 -0.99
CA PHE A 67 -43.01 -6.55 -2.25
C PHE A 67 -43.68 -5.38 -2.98
N ASP A 68 -44.47 -4.57 -2.28
CA ASP A 68 -45.11 -3.39 -2.86
C ASP A 68 -44.08 -2.27 -3.12
N GLU A 69 -44.00 -1.78 -4.35
CA GLU A 69 -43.09 -0.72 -4.75
C GLU A 69 -43.62 0.69 -4.40
N GLU A 70 -44.87 0.83 -3.93
CA GLU A 70 -45.33 2.10 -3.37
C GLU A 70 -44.47 2.49 -2.16
N ASP A 71 -43.90 3.66 -2.15
CA ASP A 71 -42.98 4.15 -1.10
C ASP A 71 -41.57 3.50 -1.06
N MET A 72 -41.10 2.87 -2.15
CA MET A 72 -39.70 2.51 -2.30
C MET A 72 -38.89 3.62 -2.94
N ASP A 73 -37.65 3.82 -2.48
CA ASP A 73 -36.65 4.67 -3.10
C ASP A 73 -36.02 3.99 -4.33
N GLU A 74 -35.13 4.67 -5.02
CA GLU A 74 -34.29 4.11 -6.09
C GLU A 74 -32.85 4.03 -5.65
N ILE A 75 -32.17 2.93 -5.99
CA ILE A 75 -30.72 2.73 -5.76
C ILE A 75 -30.08 2.15 -7.02
N GLU A 76 -28.85 2.60 -7.32
CA GLU A 76 -28.05 1.98 -8.38
C GLU A 76 -27.47 0.63 -7.91
N VAL A 77 -27.50 -0.37 -8.77
CA VAL A 77 -26.83 -1.66 -8.60
C VAL A 77 -25.84 -1.84 -9.76
N PRO A 78 -24.57 -2.16 -9.46
CA PRO A 78 -23.98 -2.40 -8.15
C PRO A 78 -23.69 -1.12 -7.37
N SER A 79 -23.87 -1.15 -6.04
CA SER A 79 -23.46 -0.10 -5.12
C SER A 79 -23.46 -0.60 -3.66
N CYS A 80 -22.77 0.15 -2.80
CA CYS A 80 -22.92 0.02 -1.35
C CYS A 80 -23.95 1.04 -0.87
N TRP A 81 -24.94 0.61 -0.06
CA TRP A 81 -26.00 1.52 0.38
C TRP A 81 -25.53 2.66 1.28
N GLN A 82 -24.36 2.49 1.98
CA GLN A 82 -23.77 3.57 2.78
C GLN A 82 -23.33 4.76 1.89
N ASN A 83 -22.80 4.47 0.69
CA ASN A 83 -22.44 5.49 -0.29
C ASN A 83 -23.68 6.16 -0.92
N ALA A 84 -24.84 5.48 -0.91
CA ALA A 84 -26.11 6.03 -1.34
C ALA A 84 -26.84 6.84 -0.25
N GLY A 85 -26.28 6.90 0.96
CA GLY A 85 -26.82 7.72 2.05
C GLY A 85 -27.69 6.97 3.06
N TYR A 86 -27.73 5.64 2.99
CA TYR A 86 -28.41 4.77 3.95
C TYR A 86 -27.37 4.20 4.92
N ASP A 87 -27.76 4.03 6.21
CA ASP A 87 -26.84 3.57 7.26
C ASP A 87 -25.60 4.49 7.40
N ARG A 88 -24.67 4.12 8.23
CA ARG A 88 -23.39 4.85 8.41
C ARG A 88 -22.22 3.97 8.01
N HIS A 89 -21.16 4.60 7.55
CA HIS A 89 -19.88 3.93 7.42
C HIS A 89 -19.34 3.59 8.80
N GLN A 90 -18.55 2.52 8.88
CA GLN A 90 -17.85 2.08 10.08
C GLN A 90 -16.50 1.50 9.67
N TYR A 91 -15.45 1.86 10.42
CA TYR A 91 -14.12 1.31 10.23
C TYR A 91 -13.60 0.65 11.51
N THR A 92 -13.30 -0.62 11.41
CA THR A 92 -12.56 -1.37 12.45
C THR A 92 -11.50 -2.23 11.79
N ASN A 93 -10.35 -2.38 12.47
CA ASN A 93 -9.31 -3.34 12.11
C ASN A 93 -9.50 -4.65 12.91
N VAL A 94 -9.23 -4.62 14.21
CA VAL A 94 -9.14 -5.81 15.06
C VAL A 94 -10.37 -6.01 15.97
N ARG A 95 -11.54 -5.52 15.59
CA ARG A 95 -12.74 -5.59 16.43
C ARG A 95 -13.98 -5.79 15.59
N TYR A 96 -14.78 -6.81 15.94
CA TYR A 96 -16.13 -6.91 15.38
C TYR A 96 -16.96 -5.67 15.78
N PRO A 97 -17.80 -5.15 14.87
CA PRO A 97 -18.72 -4.05 15.17
C PRO A 97 -19.94 -4.50 16.01
N PHE A 98 -19.97 -5.76 16.44
CA PHE A 98 -21.03 -6.37 17.23
C PHE A 98 -20.45 -7.35 18.28
N PRO A 99 -21.23 -7.81 19.27
CA PRO A 99 -20.73 -8.74 20.29
C PRO A 99 -20.26 -10.09 19.71
N TYR A 100 -19.15 -10.60 20.21
CA TYR A 100 -18.66 -11.93 19.83
C TYR A 100 -19.47 -13.03 20.51
N ASP A 101 -20.47 -13.56 19.83
CA ASP A 101 -21.36 -14.64 20.30
C ASP A 101 -21.81 -15.54 19.13
N PRO A 102 -20.88 -16.15 18.36
CA PRO A 102 -21.22 -16.91 17.19
C PRO A 102 -22.11 -18.10 17.49
N PRO A 103 -23.16 -18.40 16.68
CA PRO A 103 -23.42 -17.84 15.36
C PRO A 103 -24.35 -16.62 15.36
N TYR A 104 -24.70 -16.05 16.51
CA TYR A 104 -25.71 -15.00 16.61
C TYR A 104 -25.17 -13.63 16.24
N VAL A 105 -26.03 -12.83 15.58
CA VAL A 105 -25.79 -11.42 15.27
C VAL A 105 -26.87 -10.55 15.93
N PRO A 106 -26.68 -9.23 16.07
CA PRO A 106 -27.70 -8.36 16.66
C PRO A 106 -29.05 -8.45 15.93
N ASP A 107 -30.16 -8.43 16.66
CA ASP A 107 -31.51 -8.32 16.07
C ASP A 107 -31.71 -6.96 15.37
N GLU A 108 -31.12 -5.87 15.90
CA GLU A 108 -30.98 -4.56 15.26
C GLU A 108 -29.95 -4.66 14.13
N ASN A 109 -30.32 -5.37 13.07
CA ASN A 109 -29.45 -5.74 11.96
C ASN A 109 -29.98 -5.05 10.69
N PRO A 110 -29.30 -4.02 10.16
CA PRO A 110 -29.78 -3.31 9.00
C PRO A 110 -29.99 -4.21 7.78
N CYS A 111 -31.02 -3.91 6.99
CA CYS A 111 -31.38 -4.68 5.80
C CYS A 111 -31.77 -3.77 4.65
N GLY A 112 -31.51 -4.24 3.43
CA GLY A 112 -31.97 -3.60 2.21
C GLY A 112 -32.81 -4.56 1.36
N LEU A 113 -34.03 -4.19 1.07
CA LEU A 113 -34.88 -4.91 0.12
C LEU A 113 -34.77 -4.25 -1.25
N TYR A 114 -34.24 -4.97 -2.22
CA TYR A 114 -34.08 -4.57 -3.61
C TYR A 114 -35.14 -5.25 -4.47
N LEU A 115 -35.74 -4.51 -5.42
CA LEU A 115 -36.67 -5.04 -6.43
C LEU A 115 -36.26 -4.61 -7.83
N ARG A 116 -36.31 -5.56 -8.80
CA ARG A 116 -36.07 -5.28 -10.22
C ARG A 116 -37.04 -6.06 -11.07
N ARG A 117 -37.62 -5.41 -12.08
CA ARG A 117 -38.43 -6.04 -13.10
C ARG A 117 -37.63 -6.29 -14.37
N PHE A 118 -37.89 -7.41 -15.02
CA PHE A 118 -37.26 -7.78 -16.29
C PHE A 118 -38.26 -8.59 -17.13
N CYS A 119 -38.01 -8.68 -18.44
CA CYS A 119 -38.92 -9.40 -19.35
C CYS A 119 -38.23 -10.61 -19.96
N MET A 120 -38.98 -11.71 -20.07
CA MET A 120 -38.58 -12.93 -20.77
C MET A 120 -39.57 -13.19 -21.92
N ASN A 121 -39.03 -13.60 -23.07
CA ASN A 121 -39.85 -14.02 -24.18
C ASN A 121 -40.01 -15.56 -24.21
N ALA A 122 -40.88 -16.08 -25.06
CA ALA A 122 -41.14 -17.53 -25.17
C ALA A 122 -39.92 -18.34 -25.63
N GLU A 123 -39.00 -17.73 -26.39
CA GLU A 123 -37.76 -18.36 -26.83
C GLU A 123 -36.80 -18.54 -25.67
N ASP A 124 -36.64 -17.50 -24.85
CA ASP A 124 -35.78 -17.54 -23.65
C ASP A 124 -36.18 -18.71 -22.73
N LEU A 125 -37.49 -18.93 -22.54
CA LEU A 125 -38.02 -19.98 -21.68
C LEU A 125 -37.81 -21.42 -22.24
N THR A 126 -37.25 -21.57 -23.44
CA THR A 126 -36.83 -22.88 -23.96
C THR A 126 -35.41 -23.25 -23.53
N GLN A 127 -34.75 -22.37 -22.83
CA GLN A 127 -33.34 -22.48 -22.37
C GLN A 127 -33.29 -22.62 -20.85
N LYS A 128 -32.08 -22.89 -20.32
CA LYS A 128 -31.77 -22.74 -18.91
C LYS A 128 -31.45 -21.26 -18.64
N ILE A 129 -32.02 -20.73 -17.57
CA ILE A 129 -31.77 -19.35 -17.12
C ILE A 129 -31.13 -19.35 -15.74
N TYR A 130 -29.90 -18.82 -15.68
CA TYR A 130 -29.15 -18.70 -14.45
C TYR A 130 -29.08 -17.23 -14.04
N LEU A 131 -29.42 -16.93 -12.78
CA LEU A 131 -29.23 -15.61 -12.17
C LEU A 131 -27.95 -15.63 -11.35
N ASN A 132 -27.07 -14.67 -11.62
CA ASN A 132 -25.76 -14.55 -10.98
C ASN A 132 -25.65 -13.25 -10.20
N PHE A 133 -25.12 -13.35 -8.99
CA PHE A 133 -24.66 -12.23 -8.16
C PHE A 133 -23.17 -12.41 -7.94
N GLU A 134 -22.34 -11.46 -8.36
CA GLU A 134 -20.88 -11.56 -8.22
C GLU A 134 -20.36 -11.12 -6.83
N GLY A 135 -21.17 -10.40 -6.08
CA GLY A 135 -20.85 -9.98 -4.72
C GLY A 135 -22.01 -9.28 -4.03
N VAL A 136 -22.36 -9.78 -2.84
CA VAL A 136 -23.42 -9.23 -1.98
C VAL A 136 -22.98 -9.32 -0.52
N ASP A 137 -22.87 -8.21 0.17
CA ASP A 137 -22.39 -8.14 1.56
C ASP A 137 -23.53 -7.87 2.55
N SER A 138 -23.75 -8.79 3.55
CA SER A 138 -22.96 -10.01 3.80
C SER A 138 -23.71 -11.29 3.44
N CYS A 139 -25.02 -11.29 3.42
CA CYS A 139 -25.86 -12.42 2.98
C CYS A 139 -27.17 -11.91 2.40
N PHE A 140 -27.87 -12.78 1.67
CA PHE A 140 -29.14 -12.37 1.08
C PHE A 140 -30.14 -13.53 0.91
N TYR A 141 -31.42 -13.15 0.91
CA TYR A 141 -32.56 -13.99 0.55
C TYR A 141 -33.07 -13.58 -0.81
N LEU A 142 -33.47 -14.54 -1.64
CA LEU A 142 -33.87 -14.33 -3.03
C LEU A 142 -35.30 -14.84 -3.28
N TRP A 143 -36.09 -14.02 -3.98
CA TRP A 143 -37.41 -14.40 -4.53
C TRP A 143 -37.45 -14.05 -6.02
N ILE A 144 -38.12 -14.94 -6.76
CA ILE A 144 -38.48 -14.73 -8.17
C ILE A 144 -39.98 -14.78 -8.28
N ASN A 145 -40.60 -13.76 -8.81
CA ASN A 145 -42.06 -13.68 -8.90
C ASN A 145 -42.75 -13.99 -7.54
N GLU A 146 -42.20 -13.38 -6.47
CA GLU A 146 -42.66 -13.57 -5.07
C GLU A 146 -42.51 -15.00 -4.52
N GLN A 147 -41.93 -15.93 -5.29
CA GLN A 147 -41.63 -17.28 -4.83
C GLN A 147 -40.17 -17.32 -4.28
N PHE A 148 -40.00 -17.86 -3.06
CA PHE A 148 -38.68 -18.03 -2.47
C PHE A 148 -37.82 -18.93 -3.35
N ALA A 149 -36.72 -18.38 -3.84
CA ALA A 149 -35.76 -19.04 -4.74
C ALA A 149 -34.51 -19.51 -4.00
N GLY A 150 -34.12 -18.83 -2.91
CA GLY A 150 -32.94 -19.25 -2.19
C GLY A 150 -32.34 -18.27 -1.19
N TYR A 151 -31.21 -18.66 -0.63
CA TYR A 151 -30.37 -17.93 0.32
C TYR A 151 -28.90 -18.14 -0.02
N SER A 152 -28.07 -17.12 0.14
CA SER A 152 -26.61 -17.25 0.01
C SER A 152 -25.88 -16.27 0.91
N GLN A 153 -24.67 -16.66 1.30
CA GLN A 153 -23.69 -15.83 2.01
C GLN A 153 -22.31 -15.93 1.33
N VAL A 154 -21.29 -15.36 1.90
CA VAL A 154 -19.93 -15.16 1.37
C VAL A 154 -19.88 -13.97 0.41
N SER A 155 -19.57 -12.82 0.99
CA SER A 155 -19.73 -11.51 0.36
C SER A 155 -19.03 -11.35 -0.99
N HIS A 156 -17.81 -11.86 -1.13
CA HIS A 156 -16.98 -11.66 -2.31
C HIS A 156 -16.95 -12.87 -3.26
N SER A 157 -17.96 -13.72 -3.20
CA SER A 157 -18.05 -14.91 -4.05
C SER A 157 -19.32 -14.90 -4.90
N THR A 158 -19.20 -15.48 -6.11
CA THR A 158 -20.34 -15.62 -7.02
C THR A 158 -21.42 -16.55 -6.43
N SER A 159 -22.65 -16.10 -6.44
CA SER A 159 -23.85 -16.89 -6.13
C SER A 159 -24.70 -17.05 -7.38
N GLU A 160 -24.80 -18.28 -7.89
CA GLU A 160 -25.56 -18.61 -9.10
C GLU A 160 -26.79 -19.44 -8.76
N PHE A 161 -27.96 -19.11 -9.34
CA PHE A 161 -29.24 -19.77 -9.13
C PHE A 161 -29.88 -20.21 -10.47
N ASP A 162 -30.31 -21.43 -10.61
CA ASP A 162 -31.14 -21.88 -11.74
C ASP A 162 -32.59 -21.45 -11.45
N ILE A 163 -33.03 -20.39 -12.10
CA ILE A 163 -34.37 -19.81 -11.92
C ILE A 163 -35.38 -20.22 -13.02
N THR A 164 -34.98 -21.13 -13.91
CA THR A 164 -35.73 -21.49 -15.12
C THR A 164 -37.19 -21.77 -14.83
N ASP A 165 -37.48 -22.60 -13.82
CA ASP A 165 -38.84 -23.08 -13.50
C ASP A 165 -39.68 -22.04 -12.75
N LEU A 166 -39.08 -20.90 -12.38
CA LEU A 166 -39.74 -19.80 -11.66
C LEU A 166 -40.19 -18.66 -12.59
N LEU A 167 -39.80 -18.70 -13.86
CA LEU A 167 -40.01 -17.63 -14.82
C LEU A 167 -41.32 -17.80 -15.61
N ASN A 168 -41.92 -16.64 -15.99
CA ASN A 168 -43.08 -16.54 -16.85
C ASN A 168 -42.73 -15.84 -18.16
N GLU A 169 -43.49 -16.07 -19.23
CA GLU A 169 -43.45 -15.26 -20.44
C GLU A 169 -43.97 -13.85 -20.12
N GLY A 170 -43.27 -12.81 -20.54
CA GLY A 170 -43.54 -11.41 -20.24
C GLY A 170 -42.75 -10.91 -19.05
N GLU A 171 -43.36 -10.10 -18.21
CA GLU A 171 -42.74 -9.46 -17.06
C GLU A 171 -42.51 -10.46 -15.93
N ASN A 172 -41.33 -10.38 -15.32
CA ASN A 172 -40.89 -11.13 -14.15
C ASN A 172 -40.28 -10.15 -13.14
N SER A 173 -40.25 -10.53 -11.86
CA SER A 173 -39.62 -9.76 -10.80
C SER A 173 -38.57 -10.58 -10.05
N VAL A 174 -37.50 -9.91 -9.68
CA VAL A 174 -36.50 -10.39 -8.72
C VAL A 174 -36.53 -9.51 -7.49
N ALA A 175 -36.62 -10.11 -6.32
CA ALA A 175 -36.52 -9.43 -5.05
C ALA A 175 -35.37 -10.03 -4.23
N VAL A 176 -34.56 -9.15 -3.65
CA VAL A 176 -33.37 -9.54 -2.87
C VAL A 176 -33.39 -8.79 -1.53
N LEU A 177 -33.48 -9.53 -0.43
CA LEU A 177 -33.33 -8.97 0.90
C LEU A 177 -31.87 -9.19 1.34
N VAL A 178 -31.07 -8.15 1.33
CA VAL A 178 -29.69 -8.16 1.81
C VAL A 178 -29.67 -7.83 3.29
N VAL A 179 -28.93 -8.62 4.08
CA VAL A 179 -28.81 -8.46 5.53
C VAL A 179 -27.35 -8.13 5.85
N LYS A 180 -27.15 -7.06 6.65
CA LYS A 180 -25.81 -6.51 6.92
C LYS A 180 -24.88 -7.49 7.64
N TRP A 181 -25.39 -8.23 8.63
CA TRP A 181 -24.60 -9.20 9.39
C TRP A 181 -25.24 -10.59 9.39
N CYS A 182 -24.37 -11.59 9.32
CA CYS A 182 -24.76 -12.99 9.42
C CYS A 182 -23.70 -13.77 10.20
N ASP A 183 -23.94 -15.07 10.43
CA ASP A 183 -22.94 -15.95 11.03
C ASP A 183 -21.62 -16.01 10.24
N GLY A 184 -21.67 -15.76 8.92
CA GLY A 184 -20.50 -15.60 8.06
C GLY A 184 -19.67 -14.35 8.36
N SER A 185 -20.25 -13.31 8.96
CA SER A 185 -19.54 -12.06 9.30
C SER A 185 -18.44 -12.24 10.34
N TYR A 186 -18.45 -13.34 11.10
CA TYR A 186 -17.33 -13.74 11.97
C TYR A 186 -16.08 -14.19 11.20
N LEU A 187 -16.19 -14.43 9.90
CA LEU A 187 -15.11 -14.78 8.97
C LEU A 187 -14.86 -13.68 7.92
N GLU A 188 -15.48 -12.52 8.09
CA GLU A 188 -15.36 -11.37 7.17
C GLU A 188 -15.02 -10.08 7.95
N ASP A 189 -14.02 -10.18 8.83
CA ASP A 189 -13.55 -9.06 9.69
C ASP A 189 -12.29 -8.39 9.12
N GLN A 190 -12.25 -8.18 7.81
CA GLN A 190 -11.12 -7.57 7.11
C GLN A 190 -10.89 -6.12 7.57
N ASP A 191 -9.62 -5.70 7.55
CA ASP A 191 -9.17 -4.35 7.86
C ASP A 191 -9.59 -3.35 6.76
N LYS A 192 -10.85 -2.97 6.75
CA LYS A 192 -11.44 -2.03 5.78
C LYS A 192 -12.70 -1.36 6.34
N LEU A 193 -13.16 -0.31 5.68
CA LEU A 193 -14.49 0.25 5.94
C LEU A 193 -15.56 -0.83 5.80
N ARG A 194 -16.57 -0.84 6.66
CA ARG A 194 -17.71 -1.77 6.60
C ARG A 194 -18.81 -1.18 5.75
N MET A 195 -19.11 -1.85 4.65
CA MET A 195 -20.16 -1.45 3.71
C MET A 195 -21.02 -2.67 3.36
N SER A 196 -22.20 -2.45 2.83
CA SER A 196 -23.15 -3.52 2.54
C SER A 196 -23.96 -3.20 1.29
N GLY A 197 -24.56 -4.23 0.70
CA GLY A 197 -25.41 -4.13 -0.47
C GLY A 197 -25.01 -5.07 -1.59
N ILE A 198 -25.61 -4.90 -2.76
CA ILE A 198 -25.24 -5.60 -3.99
C ILE A 198 -24.14 -4.78 -4.66
N PHE A 199 -22.87 -5.11 -4.36
CA PHE A 199 -21.74 -4.25 -4.73
C PHE A 199 -20.97 -4.69 -5.98
N ARG A 200 -21.34 -5.84 -6.58
CA ARG A 200 -20.84 -6.34 -7.87
C ARG A 200 -21.98 -6.66 -8.82
N ASP A 201 -21.65 -6.99 -10.05
CA ASP A 201 -22.62 -7.21 -11.13
C ASP A 201 -23.67 -8.26 -10.80
N VAL A 202 -24.89 -7.99 -11.30
CA VAL A 202 -26.02 -8.92 -11.33
C VAL A 202 -26.42 -9.15 -12.77
N TYR A 203 -26.52 -10.41 -13.18
CA TYR A 203 -26.87 -10.73 -14.57
C TYR A 203 -27.55 -12.10 -14.74
N LEU A 204 -28.31 -12.22 -15.80
CA LEU A 204 -28.87 -13.46 -16.27
C LEU A 204 -27.94 -14.10 -17.32
N ILE A 205 -27.78 -15.42 -17.27
CA ILE A 205 -27.16 -16.20 -18.35
C ILE A 205 -28.18 -17.13 -18.94
N ARG A 206 -28.40 -17.06 -20.26
CA ARG A 206 -29.21 -17.98 -21.02
C ARG A 206 -28.33 -19.09 -21.57
N ARG A 207 -28.61 -20.35 -21.20
CA ARG A 207 -27.81 -21.50 -21.61
C ARG A 207 -28.64 -22.54 -22.36
N PRO A 208 -28.12 -23.22 -23.38
CA PRO A 208 -28.78 -24.40 -23.95
C PRO A 208 -29.11 -25.43 -22.87
N LEU A 209 -30.12 -26.28 -23.12
CA LEU A 209 -30.47 -27.37 -22.18
C LEU A 209 -29.30 -28.34 -21.98
N ALA A 210 -28.47 -28.54 -23.01
CA ALA A 210 -27.22 -29.28 -22.94
C ALA A 210 -26.05 -28.33 -23.13
N HIS A 211 -25.20 -28.13 -22.09
CA HIS A 211 -24.10 -27.19 -22.10
C HIS A 211 -22.95 -27.64 -21.21
N ILE A 212 -21.78 -26.98 -21.38
CA ILE A 212 -20.62 -27.16 -20.50
C ILE A 212 -20.90 -26.45 -19.18
N ARG A 213 -20.98 -27.19 -18.07
CA ARG A 213 -21.26 -26.62 -16.75
C ARG A 213 -20.02 -25.98 -16.15
N ASP A 214 -18.91 -26.72 -16.19
CA ASP A 214 -17.61 -26.30 -15.63
C ASP A 214 -16.48 -26.91 -16.45
N TYR A 215 -15.29 -26.34 -16.36
CA TYR A 215 -14.08 -26.94 -16.89
C TYR A 215 -12.86 -26.51 -16.10
N PHE A 216 -11.81 -27.36 -16.12
CA PHE A 216 -10.51 -27.06 -15.56
C PHE A 216 -9.43 -27.31 -16.59
N VAL A 217 -8.70 -26.26 -16.98
CA VAL A 217 -7.57 -26.33 -17.90
C VAL A 217 -6.31 -26.62 -17.11
N LYS A 218 -5.73 -27.80 -17.28
CA LYS A 218 -4.50 -28.24 -16.61
C LYS A 218 -3.35 -28.25 -17.60
N THR A 219 -2.28 -27.53 -17.29
CA THR A 219 -1.07 -27.48 -18.10
C THR A 219 0.06 -28.25 -17.42
N THR A 220 0.81 -29.03 -18.19
CA THR A 220 2.01 -29.72 -17.74
C THR A 220 3.16 -29.39 -18.67
N VAL A 221 4.29 -28.93 -18.13
CA VAL A 221 5.45 -28.53 -18.91
C VAL A 221 6.61 -29.45 -18.58
N SER A 222 7.34 -29.93 -19.63
CA SER A 222 8.52 -30.75 -19.49
C SER A 222 9.64 -30.07 -18.69
N ASP A 223 10.57 -30.82 -18.12
CA ASP A 223 11.66 -30.28 -17.32
C ASP A 223 12.59 -29.34 -18.09
N ASP A 224 12.77 -29.59 -19.38
CA ASP A 224 13.58 -28.78 -20.29
C ASP A 224 12.76 -27.64 -20.97
N LEU A 225 11.48 -27.51 -20.61
CA LEU A 225 10.54 -26.52 -21.16
C LEU A 225 10.24 -26.65 -22.67
N SER A 226 10.68 -27.73 -23.32
CA SER A 226 10.54 -27.90 -24.76
C SER A 226 9.17 -28.45 -25.20
N HIS A 227 8.37 -28.94 -24.24
CA HIS A 227 7.07 -29.55 -24.51
C HIS A 227 6.04 -29.16 -23.43
N ALA A 228 4.81 -28.95 -23.84
CA ALA A 228 3.67 -28.75 -22.92
C ALA A 228 2.45 -29.54 -23.37
N ASP A 229 1.80 -30.21 -22.40
CA ASP A 229 0.50 -30.81 -22.55
C ASP A 229 -0.56 -29.93 -21.90
N ILE A 230 -1.68 -29.71 -22.58
CA ILE A 230 -2.87 -29.01 -22.08
C ILE A 230 -4.02 -30.01 -22.03
N ARG A 231 -4.47 -30.36 -20.84
CA ARG A 231 -5.63 -31.24 -20.64
C ARG A 231 -6.79 -30.45 -20.07
N VAL A 232 -8.00 -30.65 -20.58
CA VAL A 232 -9.20 -30.01 -20.07
C VAL A 232 -10.13 -31.07 -19.48
N GLU A 233 -10.45 -30.91 -18.20
CA GLU A 233 -11.47 -31.69 -17.49
C GLU A 233 -12.77 -30.91 -17.56
N MET A 234 -13.91 -31.52 -17.93
CA MET A 234 -15.18 -30.84 -18.12
C MET A 234 -16.32 -31.54 -17.38
N ASP A 235 -17.23 -30.71 -16.85
CA ASP A 235 -18.53 -31.13 -16.32
C ASP A 235 -19.65 -30.60 -17.23
N PHE A 236 -20.75 -31.36 -17.36
CA PHE A 236 -21.82 -31.02 -18.28
C PHE A 236 -23.20 -31.08 -17.63
N ILE A 237 -24.10 -30.24 -18.13
CA ILE A 237 -25.54 -30.44 -18.02
C ILE A 237 -26.00 -31.04 -19.35
N GLY A 238 -26.67 -32.18 -19.31
CA GLY A 238 -26.96 -32.93 -20.53
C GLY A 238 -25.69 -33.51 -21.16
N LEU A 239 -25.69 -33.71 -22.47
CA LEU A 239 -24.56 -34.26 -23.23
C LEU A 239 -24.36 -33.44 -24.52
N PRO A 240 -23.73 -32.30 -24.48
CA PRO A 240 -23.42 -31.53 -25.69
C PRO A 240 -22.27 -32.18 -26.44
N ASP A 241 -22.30 -32.12 -27.78
CA ASP A 241 -21.14 -32.43 -28.60
C ASP A 241 -20.17 -31.23 -28.51
N VAL A 242 -18.94 -31.45 -28.07
CA VAL A 242 -17.95 -30.40 -27.88
C VAL A 242 -16.80 -30.53 -28.87
N THR A 243 -16.43 -29.42 -29.51
CA THR A 243 -15.16 -29.23 -30.21
C THR A 243 -14.36 -28.19 -29.48
N ALA A 244 -13.10 -28.47 -29.18
CA ALA A 244 -12.15 -27.55 -28.61
C ALA A 244 -11.07 -27.20 -29.63
N GLU A 245 -10.81 -25.91 -29.78
CA GLU A 245 -9.84 -25.37 -30.77
C GLU A 245 -8.81 -24.53 -29.98
N LEU A 246 -7.52 -24.80 -30.19
CA LEU A 246 -6.42 -24.07 -29.60
C LEU A 246 -5.85 -23.07 -30.61
N TYR A 247 -5.77 -21.80 -30.18
CA TYR A 247 -5.22 -20.69 -30.96
C TYR A 247 -4.00 -20.09 -30.27
N ASP A 248 -3.07 -19.56 -31.07
CA ASP A 248 -2.01 -18.69 -30.54
C ASP A 248 -2.53 -17.28 -30.22
N ALA A 249 -1.66 -16.41 -29.72
CA ALA A 249 -2.03 -15.04 -29.36
C ALA A 249 -2.39 -14.18 -30.59
N GLU A 250 -1.91 -14.51 -31.75
CA GLU A 250 -2.20 -13.85 -33.04
C GLU A 250 -3.51 -14.36 -33.69
N GLY A 251 -4.17 -15.34 -33.07
CA GLY A 251 -5.43 -15.91 -33.52
C GLY A 251 -5.29 -17.00 -34.63
N ALA A 252 -4.09 -17.57 -34.80
CA ALA A 252 -3.91 -18.70 -35.72
C ALA A 252 -4.30 -20.02 -35.02
N LEU A 253 -5.11 -20.83 -35.68
CA LEU A 253 -5.52 -22.15 -35.19
C LEU A 253 -4.30 -23.08 -35.18
N LEU A 254 -3.95 -23.63 -34.03
CA LEU A 254 -2.86 -24.57 -33.83
C LEU A 254 -3.34 -26.02 -33.88
N GLU A 255 -4.42 -26.33 -33.18
CA GLU A 255 -4.95 -27.69 -33.10
C GLU A 255 -6.46 -27.68 -32.83
N SER A 256 -7.18 -28.73 -33.28
CA SER A 256 -8.61 -28.91 -32.99
C SER A 256 -8.87 -30.36 -32.59
N THR A 257 -9.64 -30.54 -31.52
CA THR A 257 -9.98 -31.86 -30.99
C THR A 257 -11.46 -31.89 -30.63
N ALA A 258 -12.10 -33.06 -30.61
CA ALA A 258 -13.48 -33.22 -30.22
C ALA A 258 -13.62 -34.23 -29.06
N GLY A 259 -14.59 -34.01 -28.21
CA GLY A 259 -14.92 -34.93 -27.12
C GLY A 259 -14.98 -34.23 -25.75
N ALA A 260 -15.26 -35.04 -24.72
CA ALA A 260 -15.48 -34.54 -23.37
C ALA A 260 -14.20 -34.23 -22.58
N GLU A 261 -13.05 -34.69 -23.03
CA GLU A 261 -11.74 -34.45 -22.41
C GLU A 261 -10.74 -34.01 -23.51
N PRO A 262 -10.80 -32.74 -23.96
CA PRO A 262 -9.86 -32.21 -24.93
C PRO A 262 -8.43 -32.23 -24.42
N ASN A 263 -7.48 -32.63 -25.29
CA ASN A 263 -6.06 -32.54 -24.96
C ASN A 263 -5.32 -31.94 -26.17
N PHE A 264 -4.33 -31.10 -25.87
CA PHE A 264 -3.45 -30.47 -26.86
C PHE A 264 -2.00 -30.67 -26.46
N ALA A 265 -1.11 -30.75 -27.44
CA ALA A 265 0.33 -30.88 -27.24
C ALA A 265 1.08 -29.79 -28.02
N LEU A 266 1.94 -29.08 -27.35
CA LEU A 266 2.74 -28.01 -27.95
C LEU A 266 4.22 -28.30 -27.84
N GLU A 267 4.92 -28.26 -28.98
CA GLU A 267 6.37 -28.29 -29.05
C GLU A 267 6.91 -26.85 -28.95
N ASN A 268 7.89 -26.61 -28.05
CA ASN A 268 8.48 -25.32 -27.78
C ASN A 268 7.41 -24.24 -27.49
N PRO A 269 6.58 -24.44 -26.45
CA PRO A 269 5.50 -23.50 -26.14
C PRO A 269 6.05 -22.13 -25.75
N HIS A 270 5.33 -21.07 -26.10
CA HIS A 270 5.60 -19.74 -25.55
C HIS A 270 5.05 -19.69 -24.12
N LEU A 271 5.94 -19.57 -23.13
CA LEU A 271 5.58 -19.67 -21.73
C LEU A 271 5.17 -18.31 -21.18
N TRP A 272 4.09 -18.29 -20.41
CA TRP A 272 3.62 -17.11 -19.66
C TRP A 272 4.57 -16.79 -18.52
N ASN A 273 4.90 -15.51 -18.33
CA ASN A 273 5.54 -14.96 -17.13
C ASN A 273 5.14 -13.48 -16.95
N ALA A 274 5.48 -12.87 -15.81
CA ALA A 274 5.05 -11.50 -15.52
C ALA A 274 5.73 -10.41 -16.38
N GLU A 275 6.81 -10.74 -17.10
CA GLU A 275 7.51 -9.84 -18.02
C GLU A 275 7.10 -10.06 -19.50
N ASP A 276 6.55 -11.24 -19.79
CA ASP A 276 6.01 -11.63 -21.10
C ASP A 276 4.76 -12.49 -20.89
N PRO A 277 3.58 -11.85 -20.67
CA PRO A 277 2.34 -12.54 -20.29
C PRO A 277 1.62 -13.16 -21.48
N TYR A 278 2.31 -13.97 -22.26
CA TYR A 278 1.77 -14.62 -23.45
C TYR A 278 0.65 -15.61 -23.11
N GLN A 279 -0.50 -15.50 -23.78
CA GLN A 279 -1.64 -16.38 -23.58
C GLN A 279 -2.12 -16.98 -24.91
N TYR A 280 -2.31 -18.29 -24.91
CA TYR A 280 -3.09 -19.02 -25.91
C TYR A 280 -4.58 -18.80 -25.63
N THR A 281 -5.43 -19.19 -26.60
CA THR A 281 -6.88 -19.19 -26.43
C THR A 281 -7.43 -20.56 -26.77
N ILE A 282 -8.16 -21.16 -25.83
CA ILE A 282 -8.98 -22.33 -26.14
C ILE A 282 -10.41 -21.85 -26.39
N VAL A 283 -10.98 -22.28 -27.52
CA VAL A 283 -12.37 -22.01 -27.86
C VAL A 283 -13.14 -23.33 -27.82
N PHE A 284 -14.08 -23.43 -26.88
CA PHE A 284 -15.00 -24.56 -26.79
C PHE A 284 -16.26 -24.22 -27.56
N ARG A 285 -16.60 -25.09 -28.53
CA ARG A 285 -17.80 -24.95 -29.38
C ARG A 285 -18.74 -26.10 -29.18
N THR A 286 -20.01 -25.77 -28.94
CA THR A 286 -21.13 -26.71 -29.10
C THR A 286 -21.99 -26.24 -30.27
N ALA A 287 -23.12 -26.92 -30.55
CA ALA A 287 -24.04 -26.49 -31.60
C ALA A 287 -24.62 -25.07 -31.33
N ASP A 288 -24.81 -24.73 -30.08
CA ASP A 288 -25.53 -23.53 -29.66
C ASP A 288 -24.71 -22.55 -28.83
N GLU A 289 -23.45 -22.86 -28.46
CA GLU A 289 -22.68 -22.07 -27.51
C GLU A 289 -21.19 -22.08 -27.82
N VAL A 290 -20.55 -20.93 -27.57
CA VAL A 290 -19.09 -20.74 -27.65
C VAL A 290 -18.59 -20.21 -26.31
N ILE A 291 -17.50 -20.80 -25.81
CA ILE A 291 -16.78 -20.33 -24.60
C ILE A 291 -15.31 -20.13 -24.98
N GLU A 292 -14.78 -18.96 -24.68
CA GLU A 292 -13.39 -18.60 -24.90
C GLU A 292 -12.63 -18.58 -23.56
N GLN A 293 -11.49 -19.29 -23.49
CA GLN A 293 -10.63 -19.34 -22.31
C GLN A 293 -9.20 -18.97 -22.68
N LYS A 294 -8.68 -17.91 -22.09
CA LYS A 294 -7.26 -17.55 -22.17
C LYS A 294 -6.43 -18.51 -21.32
N VAL A 295 -5.32 -18.99 -21.83
CA VAL A 295 -4.46 -19.99 -21.19
C VAL A 295 -3.01 -19.55 -21.24
N GLY A 296 -2.42 -19.26 -20.09
CA GLY A 296 -0.98 -19.11 -19.95
C GLY A 296 -0.34 -20.43 -19.51
N ILE A 297 0.73 -20.81 -20.20
CA ILE A 297 1.47 -22.04 -19.91
C ILE A 297 2.67 -21.70 -19.04
N SER A 298 2.78 -22.31 -17.87
CA SER A 298 3.90 -22.06 -16.97
C SER A 298 4.22 -23.27 -16.10
N LYS A 299 5.42 -23.29 -15.54
CA LYS A 299 5.88 -24.30 -14.58
C LYS A 299 6.30 -23.63 -13.28
N ILE A 300 5.67 -24.02 -12.17
CA ILE A 300 5.91 -23.48 -10.83
C ILE A 300 6.48 -24.59 -9.96
N GLU A 301 7.65 -24.37 -9.37
CA GLU A 301 8.32 -25.36 -8.53
C GLU A 301 9.04 -24.73 -7.34
N ILE A 302 9.10 -25.46 -6.23
CA ILE A 302 10.06 -25.20 -5.14
C ILE A 302 11.15 -26.26 -5.21
N ARG A 303 12.40 -25.81 -5.42
CA ARG A 303 13.60 -26.65 -5.40
C ARG A 303 14.57 -26.11 -4.35
N ASP A 304 15.01 -26.96 -3.42
CA ASP A 304 15.93 -26.58 -2.34
C ASP A 304 15.48 -25.32 -1.55
N SER A 305 14.17 -25.24 -1.27
CA SER A 305 13.52 -24.10 -0.61
C SER A 305 13.57 -22.79 -1.40
N VAL A 306 13.75 -22.81 -2.71
CA VAL A 306 13.78 -21.65 -3.60
C VAL A 306 12.64 -21.77 -4.61
N LEU A 307 11.93 -20.66 -4.84
CA LEU A 307 10.89 -20.57 -5.85
C LEU A 307 11.50 -20.48 -7.27
N TYR A 308 11.06 -21.36 -8.15
CA TYR A 308 11.33 -21.33 -9.58
C TYR A 308 10.04 -21.19 -10.38
N PHE A 309 10.05 -20.28 -11.33
CA PHE A 309 9.00 -20.09 -12.32
C PHE A 309 9.63 -20.27 -13.71
N ASN A 310 9.13 -21.21 -14.51
CA ASN A 310 9.74 -21.60 -15.78
C ASN A 310 11.27 -21.85 -15.68
N ASN A 311 11.68 -22.59 -14.66
CA ASN A 311 13.08 -22.87 -14.32
C ASN A 311 13.94 -21.65 -13.91
N VAL A 312 13.38 -20.47 -13.81
CA VAL A 312 14.07 -19.24 -13.36
C VAL A 312 13.72 -18.93 -11.90
N LYS A 313 14.70 -18.54 -11.11
CA LYS A 313 14.45 -18.02 -9.75
C LYS A 313 13.79 -16.64 -9.87
N ILE A 314 12.63 -16.45 -9.29
CA ILE A 314 11.95 -15.16 -9.34
C ILE A 314 11.87 -14.50 -7.96
N LYS A 315 11.66 -13.16 -7.95
CA LYS A 315 11.40 -12.38 -6.75
C LYS A 315 10.09 -11.62 -6.88
N LEU A 316 9.29 -11.67 -5.81
CA LEU A 316 8.02 -10.98 -5.71
C LEU A 316 8.23 -9.56 -5.18
N ARG A 317 7.88 -8.58 -5.97
CA ARG A 317 7.82 -7.15 -5.63
C ARG A 317 6.35 -6.78 -5.58
N GLY A 318 5.72 -7.09 -4.46
CA GLY A 318 4.28 -7.13 -4.34
C GLY A 318 3.67 -6.01 -3.54
N VAL A 319 2.35 -5.87 -3.71
CA VAL A 319 1.47 -5.05 -2.86
C VAL A 319 0.23 -5.84 -2.49
N ASN A 320 -0.31 -5.57 -1.30
CA ASN A 320 -1.65 -5.95 -0.91
C ASN A 320 -2.65 -4.97 -1.52
N ARG A 321 -3.81 -5.46 -1.98
CA ARG A 321 -4.81 -4.61 -2.60
C ARG A 321 -6.20 -4.98 -2.14
N HIS A 322 -6.85 -4.02 -1.47
CA HIS A 322 -8.29 -4.03 -1.23
C HIS A 322 -9.06 -3.44 -2.42
N ASP A 323 -10.32 -3.86 -2.60
CA ASP A 323 -11.29 -3.13 -3.42
C ASP A 323 -11.75 -1.91 -2.61
N SER A 324 -11.28 -0.72 -2.97
CA SER A 324 -11.60 0.54 -2.30
C SER A 324 -11.56 1.72 -3.25
N ASP A 325 -12.59 2.56 -3.20
CA ASP A 325 -12.67 3.84 -3.91
C ASP A 325 -13.41 4.84 -3.00
N PRO A 326 -12.95 6.10 -2.92
CA PRO A 326 -13.53 7.06 -1.98
C PRO A 326 -14.97 7.47 -2.31
N VAL A 327 -15.44 7.25 -3.54
CA VAL A 327 -16.78 7.60 -4.02
C VAL A 327 -17.69 6.37 -4.12
N THR A 328 -17.17 5.27 -4.67
CA THR A 328 -17.97 4.06 -4.96
C THR A 328 -17.83 2.96 -3.90
N GLY A 329 -16.94 3.14 -2.91
CA GLY A 329 -16.71 2.18 -1.84
C GLY A 329 -16.11 0.87 -2.40
N TYR A 330 -16.77 -0.27 -2.17
CA TYR A 330 -16.34 -1.59 -2.68
C TYR A 330 -16.68 -1.84 -4.14
N THR A 331 -17.56 -1.03 -4.71
CA THR A 331 -17.98 -1.15 -6.10
C THR A 331 -16.87 -0.63 -7.00
N ILE A 332 -16.07 -1.54 -7.54
CA ILE A 332 -14.92 -1.22 -8.38
C ILE A 332 -15.22 -1.61 -9.83
N SER A 333 -15.07 -0.66 -10.75
CA SER A 333 -15.14 -0.91 -12.20
C SER A 333 -13.83 -1.49 -12.73
N SER A 334 -13.90 -2.08 -13.92
CA SER A 334 -12.70 -2.59 -14.60
C SER A 334 -11.71 -1.46 -14.93
N GLU A 335 -12.20 -0.24 -15.20
CA GLU A 335 -11.37 0.95 -15.48
C GLU A 335 -10.61 1.41 -14.23
N GLN A 336 -11.25 1.40 -13.04
CA GLN A 336 -10.57 1.70 -11.77
C GLN A 336 -9.48 0.65 -11.49
N ALA A 337 -9.78 -0.64 -11.67
CA ALA A 337 -8.80 -1.71 -11.48
C ALA A 337 -7.64 -1.63 -12.49
N LYS A 338 -7.90 -1.31 -13.75
CA LYS A 338 -6.85 -1.07 -14.77
C LYS A 338 -5.94 0.08 -14.37
N ARG A 339 -6.51 1.17 -13.83
CA ARG A 339 -5.73 2.32 -13.33
C ARG A 339 -4.75 1.85 -12.22
N ASP A 340 -5.22 1.06 -11.26
CA ASP A 340 -4.37 0.50 -10.21
C ASP A 340 -3.24 -0.36 -10.81
N LEU A 341 -3.58 -1.32 -11.68
CA LEU A 341 -2.60 -2.22 -12.29
C LEU A 341 -1.59 -1.47 -13.17
N PHE A 342 -2.00 -0.42 -13.88
CA PHE A 342 -1.10 0.41 -14.68
C PHE A 342 -0.12 1.18 -13.79
N LEU A 343 -0.61 1.81 -12.72
CA LEU A 343 0.26 2.49 -11.76
C LEU A 343 1.24 1.51 -11.11
N MET A 344 0.81 0.32 -10.75
CA MET A 344 1.69 -0.73 -10.21
C MET A 344 2.81 -1.09 -11.19
N LYS A 345 2.49 -1.34 -12.48
CA LYS A 345 3.50 -1.62 -13.52
C LYS A 345 4.47 -0.44 -13.72
N GLN A 346 3.95 0.78 -13.75
CA GLN A 346 4.76 2.00 -13.87
C GLN A 346 5.71 2.20 -12.69
N HIS A 347 5.47 1.51 -11.59
CA HIS A 347 6.27 1.55 -10.37
C HIS A 347 7.02 0.24 -10.08
N ASN A 348 7.27 -0.59 -11.10
CA ASN A 348 8.07 -1.83 -11.04
C ASN A 348 7.46 -2.97 -10.20
N ILE A 349 6.21 -2.88 -9.80
CA ILE A 349 5.50 -3.92 -9.06
C ILE A 349 5.15 -5.07 -10.01
N ASN A 350 5.40 -6.31 -9.60
CA ASN A 350 5.15 -7.51 -10.40
C ASN A 350 4.19 -8.51 -9.76
N ALA A 351 3.71 -8.23 -8.54
CA ALA A 351 2.86 -9.14 -7.81
C ALA A 351 1.76 -8.42 -7.01
N VAL A 352 0.61 -9.07 -6.84
CA VAL A 352 -0.53 -8.59 -6.06
C VAL A 352 -1.02 -9.70 -5.15
N ARG A 353 -1.31 -9.39 -3.88
CA ARG A 353 -2.15 -10.24 -3.02
C ARG A 353 -3.54 -9.64 -2.97
N THR A 354 -4.56 -10.47 -3.28
CA THR A 354 -5.96 -10.06 -3.20
C THR A 354 -6.41 -10.11 -1.74
N SER A 355 -5.99 -9.14 -0.98
CA SER A 355 -6.26 -9.01 0.46
C SER A 355 -7.69 -8.49 0.69
N HIS A 356 -8.58 -9.17 1.45
CA HIS A 356 -8.40 -10.52 1.97
C HIS A 356 -9.58 -11.35 1.51
N TYR A 357 -9.83 -11.35 0.18
CA TYR A 357 -10.98 -11.98 -0.47
C TYR A 357 -10.79 -12.10 -1.99
N PRO A 358 -11.55 -12.95 -2.68
CA PRO A 358 -11.56 -12.96 -4.13
C PRO A 358 -12.08 -11.64 -4.71
N ASN A 359 -11.29 -10.98 -5.55
CA ASN A 359 -11.72 -9.80 -6.29
C ASN A 359 -12.80 -10.16 -7.33
N ALA A 360 -13.34 -9.17 -8.05
CA ALA A 360 -14.25 -9.42 -9.17
C ALA A 360 -13.58 -10.40 -10.17
N PRO A 361 -14.33 -11.34 -10.77
CA PRO A 361 -13.72 -12.43 -11.56
C PRO A 361 -12.82 -11.96 -12.70
N TRP A 362 -13.16 -10.84 -13.35
CA TRP A 362 -12.36 -10.24 -14.42
C TRP A 362 -11.03 -9.65 -13.94
N PHE A 363 -10.84 -9.39 -12.64
CA PHE A 363 -9.60 -8.82 -12.10
C PHE A 363 -8.40 -9.76 -12.30
N LEU A 364 -8.57 -11.06 -12.02
CA LEU A 364 -7.50 -12.03 -12.24
C LEU A 364 -7.22 -12.27 -13.73
N GLN A 365 -8.25 -12.09 -14.58
CA GLN A 365 -8.04 -12.10 -16.03
C GLN A 365 -7.14 -10.94 -16.47
N LEU A 366 -7.39 -9.72 -15.95
CA LEU A 366 -6.52 -8.56 -16.16
C LEU A 366 -5.09 -8.79 -15.62
N CYS A 367 -4.96 -9.38 -14.42
CA CYS A 367 -3.65 -9.74 -13.86
C CYS A 367 -2.90 -10.74 -14.75
N SER A 368 -3.62 -11.70 -15.36
CA SER A 368 -3.04 -12.66 -16.30
C SER A 368 -2.60 -11.99 -17.61
N GLU A 369 -3.41 -11.06 -18.11
CA GLU A 369 -3.14 -10.28 -19.33
C GLU A 369 -1.97 -9.33 -19.15
N TYR A 370 -1.91 -8.66 -18.00
CA TYR A 370 -0.92 -7.61 -17.71
C TYR A 370 0.37 -8.13 -17.05
N GLY A 371 0.43 -9.43 -16.76
CA GLY A 371 1.63 -10.08 -16.23
C GLY A 371 1.89 -9.77 -14.75
N PHE A 372 0.97 -10.11 -13.86
CA PHE A 372 1.19 -10.07 -12.41
C PHE A 372 1.18 -11.48 -11.83
N TYR A 373 2.07 -11.76 -10.90
CA TYR A 373 1.95 -12.91 -10.02
C TYR A 373 0.92 -12.61 -8.94
N VAL A 374 -0.01 -13.52 -8.70
CA VAL A 374 -1.09 -13.29 -7.74
C VAL A 374 -1.06 -14.33 -6.62
N ILE A 375 -1.14 -13.84 -5.37
CA ILE A 375 -1.60 -14.63 -4.23
C ILE A 375 -3.12 -14.45 -4.17
N ALA A 376 -3.86 -15.45 -4.61
CA ALA A 376 -5.32 -15.41 -4.64
C ALA A 376 -5.87 -15.91 -3.30
N GLU A 377 -6.57 -15.04 -2.57
CA GLU A 377 -6.97 -15.30 -1.19
C GLU A 377 -8.46 -15.58 -1.05
N ALA A 378 -8.77 -16.54 -0.21
CA ALA A 378 -10.16 -16.87 0.17
C ALA A 378 -10.73 -15.82 1.12
N ASP A 379 -12.05 -15.61 1.08
CA ASP A 379 -12.80 -14.66 1.88
C ASP A 379 -12.90 -15.11 3.35
N ILE A 380 -11.77 -15.08 4.06
CA ILE A 380 -11.68 -15.49 5.46
C ILE A 380 -10.76 -14.55 6.23
N GLU A 381 -11.35 -13.86 7.20
CA GLU A 381 -10.63 -13.15 8.26
C GLU A 381 -11.47 -13.13 9.54
N GLY A 382 -10.85 -13.50 10.64
CA GLY A 382 -11.51 -13.56 11.94
C GLY A 382 -10.72 -12.86 13.05
N HIS A 383 -10.01 -11.79 12.70
CA HIS A 383 -9.06 -11.08 13.56
C HIS A 383 -9.69 -10.58 14.87
N GLY A 384 -10.92 -10.11 14.81
CA GLY A 384 -11.66 -9.62 15.97
C GLY A 384 -11.85 -10.64 17.10
N ALA A 385 -11.71 -11.93 16.83
CA ALA A 385 -11.72 -12.96 17.86
C ALA A 385 -10.61 -12.74 18.91
N ALA A 386 -9.45 -12.20 18.51
CA ALA A 386 -8.35 -11.88 19.41
C ALA A 386 -8.70 -10.80 20.45
N ALA A 387 -9.67 -9.92 20.17
CA ALA A 387 -10.05 -8.80 21.02
C ALA A 387 -11.23 -9.11 21.96
N GLN A 388 -11.85 -10.30 21.87
CA GLN A 388 -13.10 -10.63 22.55
C GLN A 388 -13.06 -10.53 24.08
N THR A 389 -11.88 -10.65 24.70
CA THR A 389 -11.68 -10.55 26.16
C THR A 389 -11.27 -9.15 26.65
N GLY A 390 -11.26 -8.15 25.77
CA GLY A 390 -10.88 -6.77 26.07
C GLY A 390 -9.37 -6.49 26.02
N GLY A 391 -8.57 -7.48 25.59
CA GLY A 391 -7.15 -7.42 25.28
C GLY A 391 -6.88 -8.19 24.00
N TYR A 392 -5.64 -8.23 23.53
CA TYR A 392 -5.26 -9.05 22.38
C TYR A 392 -4.77 -10.43 22.86
N GLY A 393 -5.58 -11.46 22.67
CA GLY A 393 -5.32 -12.83 23.14
C GLY A 393 -4.90 -13.75 21.99
N MET A 394 -3.72 -14.37 22.11
CA MET A 394 -3.20 -15.27 21.07
C MET A 394 -3.96 -16.60 20.98
N ASP A 395 -4.48 -17.11 22.10
CA ASP A 395 -5.34 -18.30 22.09
C ASP A 395 -6.73 -17.99 21.49
N GLU A 396 -7.28 -16.83 21.86
CA GLU A 396 -8.57 -16.33 21.37
C GLU A 396 -8.53 -16.04 19.86
N TYR A 397 -7.40 -15.64 19.35
CA TYR A 397 -7.16 -15.38 17.92
C TYR A 397 -7.50 -16.57 17.03
N ALA A 398 -7.31 -17.80 17.50
CA ALA A 398 -7.63 -19.01 16.75
C ALA A 398 -9.04 -19.58 17.05
N ASP A 399 -9.87 -18.89 17.83
CA ASP A 399 -11.15 -19.43 18.27
C ASP A 399 -12.07 -19.78 17.10
N ASN A 400 -12.10 -18.95 16.03
CA ASN A 400 -12.91 -19.26 14.85
C ASN A 400 -12.37 -20.49 14.10
N ALA A 401 -11.05 -20.61 13.94
CA ALA A 401 -10.42 -21.75 13.25
C ALA A 401 -10.58 -23.07 14.01
N LEU A 402 -10.71 -23.00 15.34
CA LEU A 402 -10.85 -24.16 16.22
C LEU A 402 -12.31 -24.50 16.53
N ASN A 403 -13.25 -23.60 16.23
CA ASN A 403 -14.67 -23.80 16.51
C ASN A 403 -15.34 -24.65 15.40
N PRO A 404 -15.84 -25.84 15.68
CA PRO A 404 -16.42 -26.71 14.66
C PRO A 404 -17.64 -26.14 13.93
N ILE A 405 -18.28 -25.09 14.47
CA ILE A 405 -19.43 -24.47 13.79
C ILE A 405 -19.02 -23.82 12.46
N PHE A 406 -17.74 -23.40 12.32
CA PHE A 406 -17.20 -22.78 11.11
C PHE A 406 -16.56 -23.79 10.13
N ASP A 407 -16.50 -25.10 10.46
CA ASP A 407 -15.87 -26.11 9.58
C ASP A 407 -16.38 -26.05 8.15
N LYS A 408 -17.73 -25.96 7.98
CA LYS A 408 -18.36 -25.91 6.65
C LYS A 408 -18.05 -24.58 5.95
N ALA A 409 -18.15 -23.47 6.68
CA ALA A 409 -17.95 -22.12 6.12
C ALA A 409 -16.50 -21.91 5.65
N ILE A 410 -15.49 -22.33 6.43
CA ILE A 410 -14.08 -22.25 6.05
C ILE A 410 -13.80 -23.11 4.80
N MET A 411 -14.31 -24.34 4.76
CA MET A 411 -14.16 -25.23 3.60
C MET A 411 -14.80 -24.65 2.34
N ASP A 412 -16.05 -24.16 2.44
CA ASP A 412 -16.80 -23.58 1.32
C ASP A 412 -16.10 -22.37 0.74
N ARG A 413 -15.64 -21.43 1.58
CA ARG A 413 -14.95 -20.19 1.17
C ARG A 413 -13.67 -20.48 0.40
N ILE A 414 -12.84 -21.43 0.87
CA ILE A 414 -11.62 -21.84 0.19
C ILE A 414 -11.94 -22.53 -1.14
N GLN A 415 -12.94 -23.42 -1.15
CA GLN A 415 -13.35 -24.12 -2.37
C GLN A 415 -13.90 -23.16 -3.43
N ARG A 416 -14.75 -22.21 -3.05
CA ARG A 416 -15.31 -21.17 -3.95
C ARG A 416 -14.21 -20.37 -4.63
N SER A 417 -13.23 -19.88 -3.85
CA SER A 417 -12.10 -19.12 -4.37
C SER A 417 -11.31 -19.93 -5.41
N VAL A 418 -10.89 -21.14 -5.06
CA VAL A 418 -10.07 -21.99 -5.94
C VAL A 418 -10.84 -22.42 -7.21
N ILE A 419 -12.10 -22.88 -7.06
CA ILE A 419 -12.89 -23.38 -8.20
C ILE A 419 -13.20 -22.26 -9.18
N ARG A 420 -13.57 -21.06 -8.69
CA ARG A 420 -13.89 -19.92 -9.56
C ARG A 420 -12.70 -19.49 -10.40
N ASP A 421 -11.51 -19.43 -9.77
CA ASP A 421 -10.35 -18.75 -10.35
C ASP A 421 -9.28 -19.71 -10.91
N LYS A 422 -9.50 -21.01 -10.88
CA LYS A 422 -8.55 -22.09 -11.25
C LYS A 422 -7.93 -22.00 -12.63
N ASN A 423 -8.56 -21.29 -13.58
CA ASN A 423 -8.09 -21.19 -14.96
C ASN A 423 -7.24 -19.93 -15.25
N ASN A 424 -7.01 -19.07 -14.23
CA ASN A 424 -6.21 -17.85 -14.41
C ASN A 424 -4.71 -18.14 -14.34
N ALA A 425 -3.96 -17.71 -15.35
CA ALA A 425 -2.52 -17.94 -15.47
C ALA A 425 -1.70 -17.21 -14.39
N CYS A 426 -2.19 -16.06 -13.91
CA CYS A 426 -1.53 -15.22 -12.93
C CYS A 426 -1.42 -15.83 -11.52
N VAL A 427 -2.28 -16.83 -11.19
CA VAL A 427 -2.32 -17.40 -9.84
C VAL A 427 -1.05 -18.20 -9.56
N LEU A 428 -0.22 -17.65 -8.68
CA LEU A 428 1.01 -18.29 -8.20
C LEU A 428 0.75 -19.15 -6.97
N MET A 429 -0.09 -18.65 -6.06
CA MET A 429 -0.41 -19.29 -4.79
C MET A 429 -1.90 -19.18 -4.47
N TRP A 430 -2.46 -20.26 -3.93
CA TRP A 430 -3.74 -20.26 -3.24
C TRP A 430 -3.53 -19.92 -1.78
N SER A 431 -4.13 -18.84 -1.31
CA SER A 431 -4.13 -18.45 0.10
C SER A 431 -5.44 -18.81 0.75
N TYR A 432 -5.35 -19.44 1.92
CA TYR A 432 -6.52 -19.97 2.60
C TYR A 432 -7.30 -18.91 3.40
N GLY A 433 -6.78 -17.70 3.47
CA GLY A 433 -7.38 -16.58 4.20
C GLY A 433 -6.33 -15.78 4.97
N ASN A 434 -6.80 -14.93 5.86
CA ASN A 434 -6.05 -14.02 6.68
C ASN A 434 -6.42 -14.16 8.16
N GLU A 435 -5.56 -13.80 9.06
CA GLU A 435 -5.68 -13.49 10.49
C GLU A 435 -6.84 -14.16 11.25
N THR A 436 -6.94 -15.49 11.12
CA THR A 436 -7.99 -16.30 11.79
C THR A 436 -7.38 -17.40 12.67
N GLY A 437 -6.04 -17.49 12.77
CA GLY A 437 -5.33 -18.59 13.40
C GLY A 437 -5.35 -19.85 12.51
N TRP A 438 -5.00 -21.00 13.09
CA TRP A 438 -4.93 -22.27 12.36
C TRP A 438 -5.64 -23.38 13.14
N GLY A 439 -6.31 -24.27 12.43
CA GLY A 439 -7.06 -25.35 13.05
C GLY A 439 -7.50 -26.46 12.07
N PRO A 440 -8.25 -27.46 12.55
CA PRO A 440 -8.64 -28.64 11.77
C PRO A 440 -9.38 -28.33 10.47
N SER A 441 -10.13 -27.23 10.41
CA SER A 441 -10.87 -26.80 9.21
C SER A 441 -9.92 -26.40 8.09
N PHE A 442 -8.89 -25.60 8.41
CA PHE A 442 -7.85 -25.20 7.46
C PHE A 442 -6.99 -26.40 7.01
N GLU A 443 -6.68 -27.33 7.93
CA GLU A 443 -5.93 -28.56 7.60
C GLU A 443 -6.66 -29.40 6.57
N LYS A 444 -7.99 -29.61 6.75
CA LYS A 444 -8.84 -30.36 5.80
C LYS A 444 -8.96 -29.63 4.47
N ALA A 445 -9.21 -28.32 4.49
CA ALA A 445 -9.34 -27.52 3.29
C ALA A 445 -8.01 -27.46 2.51
N GLY A 446 -6.88 -27.29 3.21
CA GLY A 446 -5.57 -27.31 2.61
C GLY A 446 -5.21 -28.65 1.95
N ALA A 447 -5.56 -29.76 2.58
CA ALA A 447 -5.40 -31.08 1.98
C ALA A 447 -6.21 -31.21 0.67
N TRP A 448 -7.46 -30.72 0.67
CA TRP A 448 -8.29 -30.68 -0.54
C TRP A 448 -7.66 -29.81 -1.64
N VAL A 449 -7.18 -28.61 -1.32
CA VAL A 449 -6.52 -27.73 -2.32
C VAL A 449 -5.32 -28.41 -2.96
N ARG A 450 -4.48 -29.09 -2.16
CA ARG A 450 -3.30 -29.81 -2.66
C ARG A 450 -3.65 -30.98 -3.57
N GLU A 451 -4.79 -31.62 -3.35
CA GLU A 451 -5.30 -32.69 -4.21
C GLU A 451 -5.95 -32.13 -5.48
N TYR A 452 -6.74 -31.05 -5.36
CA TYR A 452 -7.51 -30.47 -6.45
C TYR A 452 -6.63 -29.74 -7.47
N ASP A 453 -5.69 -28.90 -6.97
CA ASP A 453 -4.74 -28.17 -7.81
C ASP A 453 -3.30 -28.26 -7.26
N PRO A 454 -2.57 -29.33 -7.57
CA PRO A 454 -1.18 -29.50 -7.16
C PRO A 454 -0.20 -28.60 -7.94
N SER A 455 -0.65 -27.89 -8.96
CA SER A 455 0.21 -27.09 -9.87
C SER A 455 0.58 -25.74 -9.29
N ARG A 456 -0.16 -25.22 -8.31
CA ARG A 456 0.11 -23.95 -7.64
C ARG A 456 0.66 -24.15 -6.24
N LEU A 457 1.31 -23.11 -5.73
CA LEU A 457 1.75 -23.06 -4.35
C LEU A 457 0.56 -22.82 -3.41
N THR A 458 0.78 -23.06 -2.14
CA THR A 458 -0.22 -22.85 -1.10
C THR A 458 0.37 -21.98 0.01
N HIS A 459 -0.45 -21.09 0.52
CA HIS A 459 -0.09 -20.04 1.43
C HIS A 459 -1.10 -19.89 2.55
N TYR A 460 -0.65 -19.62 3.74
CA TYR A 460 -1.39 -19.03 4.86
C TYR A 460 -0.36 -18.44 5.83
N GLU A 461 -0.65 -17.30 6.39
CA GLU A 461 0.15 -16.69 7.45
C GLU A 461 -0.30 -17.22 8.83
N ASN A 462 0.33 -16.77 9.90
CA ASN A 462 -0.10 -17.01 11.30
C ASN A 462 -0.24 -18.48 11.72
N THR A 463 0.69 -19.31 11.30
CA THR A 463 0.69 -20.75 11.64
C THR A 463 1.77 -21.13 12.66
N TYR A 464 2.48 -20.16 13.23
CA TYR A 464 3.72 -20.37 13.97
C TYR A 464 3.55 -20.70 15.46
N TYR A 465 2.31 -20.73 15.96
CA TYR A 465 2.03 -21.13 17.34
C TYR A 465 0.83 -22.09 17.41
N ASP A 466 0.87 -22.98 18.37
CA ASP A 466 -0.20 -23.97 18.64
C ASP A 466 -1.19 -23.34 19.63
N ALA A 467 -2.38 -22.93 19.18
CA ALA A 467 -3.39 -22.30 20.02
C ALA A 467 -4.22 -23.36 20.77
N ARG A 468 -4.61 -23.07 22.01
CA ARG A 468 -5.44 -23.92 22.88
C ARG A 468 -4.98 -25.41 22.94
N GLY A 469 -3.68 -25.65 22.67
CA GLY A 469 -3.09 -26.99 22.69
C GLY A 469 -3.38 -27.82 21.43
N HIS A 470 -3.97 -27.26 20.39
CA HIS A 470 -4.03 -27.88 19.06
C HIS A 470 -2.64 -27.85 18.45
N LYS A 471 -2.17 -28.99 17.95
CA LYS A 471 -0.88 -29.08 17.26
C LYS A 471 -1.10 -28.94 15.77
N ASN A 472 -0.59 -27.84 15.21
CA ASN A 472 -0.78 -27.49 13.81
C ASN A 472 -0.16 -28.50 12.84
N ASP A 473 -0.96 -29.03 11.90
CA ASP A 473 -0.47 -29.76 10.72
C ASP A 473 -0.29 -28.79 9.54
N LEU A 474 0.95 -28.44 9.22
CA LEU A 474 1.32 -27.53 8.15
C LEU A 474 1.77 -28.24 6.85
N SER A 475 1.40 -29.52 6.69
CA SER A 475 1.82 -30.34 5.54
C SER A 475 1.20 -29.86 4.21
N SER A 476 0.04 -29.20 4.26
CA SER A 476 -0.63 -28.63 3.10
C SER A 476 -0.01 -27.32 2.59
N LEU A 477 0.78 -26.62 3.40
CA LEU A 477 1.42 -25.35 3.03
C LEU A 477 2.77 -25.58 2.36
N THR A 478 3.01 -24.92 1.23
CA THR A 478 4.29 -25.02 0.49
C THR A 478 5.26 -23.92 0.84
N THR A 479 4.79 -22.83 1.41
CA THR A 479 5.59 -21.66 1.80
C THR A 479 5.55 -21.42 3.30
N GLU A 480 6.55 -20.74 3.83
CA GLU A 480 6.50 -20.09 5.13
C GLU A 480 6.08 -18.64 4.90
N SER A 481 5.12 -18.16 5.66
CA SER A 481 4.65 -16.78 5.55
C SER A 481 4.71 -16.08 6.91
N ARG A 482 4.99 -14.79 6.87
CA ARG A 482 4.99 -13.91 8.04
C ARG A 482 4.49 -12.53 7.64
N MET A 483 3.99 -11.81 8.66
CA MET A 483 3.70 -10.40 8.61
C MET A 483 4.74 -9.63 9.43
N TYR A 484 5.22 -8.50 8.91
CA TYR A 484 6.02 -7.48 9.61
C TYR A 484 7.20 -8.01 10.42
N SER A 485 7.81 -9.13 10.02
CA SER A 485 8.98 -9.67 10.71
C SER A 485 10.18 -8.74 10.62
N ALA A 486 10.84 -8.52 11.74
CA ALA A 486 12.04 -7.69 11.78
C ALA A 486 13.17 -8.25 10.90
N PRO A 487 13.99 -7.39 10.27
CA PRO A 487 15.11 -7.81 9.43
C PRO A 487 16.06 -8.78 10.11
N GLU A 488 16.31 -8.62 11.40
CA GLU A 488 17.18 -9.51 12.20
C GLU A 488 16.60 -10.92 12.29
N TRP A 489 15.27 -11.04 12.46
CA TRP A 489 14.58 -12.34 12.48
C TRP A 489 14.69 -13.04 11.12
N ILE A 490 14.59 -12.28 10.03
CA ILE A 490 14.74 -12.82 8.67
C ILE A 490 16.14 -13.39 8.47
N ASP A 491 17.19 -12.67 8.87
CA ASP A 491 18.57 -13.15 8.81
C ASP A 491 18.72 -14.46 9.62
N GLU A 492 18.16 -14.54 10.82
CA GLU A 492 18.18 -15.76 11.65
C GLU A 492 17.43 -16.91 10.97
N TYR A 493 16.24 -16.66 10.44
CA TYR A 493 15.45 -17.66 9.71
C TYR A 493 16.21 -18.23 8.52
N MET A 494 16.89 -17.38 7.73
CA MET A 494 17.56 -17.80 6.51
C MET A 494 18.76 -18.72 6.74
N VAL A 495 19.40 -18.63 7.90
CA VAL A 495 20.59 -19.45 8.23
C VAL A 495 20.26 -20.67 9.10
N ASP A 496 19.07 -20.74 9.71
CA ASP A 496 18.66 -21.86 10.57
C ASP A 496 18.18 -23.05 9.70
N PRO A 497 18.88 -24.23 9.78
CA PRO A 497 18.57 -25.37 8.96
C PRO A 497 17.24 -26.07 9.31
N LYS A 498 16.59 -25.70 10.42
CA LYS A 498 15.27 -26.26 10.77
C LYS A 498 14.17 -25.80 9.82
N TYR A 499 14.33 -24.61 9.22
CA TYR A 499 13.37 -24.06 8.26
C TYR A 499 13.70 -24.54 6.85
N THR A 500 12.76 -25.20 6.21
CA THR A 500 12.94 -25.88 4.92
C THR A 500 12.01 -25.37 3.82
N LYS A 501 11.17 -24.39 4.12
CA LYS A 501 10.27 -23.74 3.14
C LYS A 501 10.85 -22.39 2.70
N PRO A 502 10.53 -21.92 1.49
CA PRO A 502 10.82 -20.54 1.11
C PRO A 502 9.96 -19.58 1.95
N LEU A 503 10.51 -18.41 2.27
CA LEU A 503 9.85 -17.37 3.03
C LEU A 503 9.20 -16.34 2.09
N VAL A 504 7.97 -15.95 2.39
CA VAL A 504 7.31 -14.76 1.84
C VAL A 504 6.84 -13.87 3.01
N LEU A 505 6.97 -12.57 2.89
CA LEU A 505 6.28 -11.62 3.77
C LEU A 505 4.98 -11.21 3.07
N CYS A 506 3.86 -11.82 3.47
CA CYS A 506 2.58 -11.47 2.87
C CYS A 506 2.16 -10.05 3.21
N GLU A 507 2.70 -9.50 4.31
CA GLU A 507 2.62 -8.09 4.66
C GLU A 507 3.93 -7.62 5.26
N TYR A 508 4.40 -6.44 4.83
CA TYR A 508 5.62 -5.81 5.36
C TYR A 508 5.64 -4.32 5.04
N ILE A 509 6.56 -3.59 5.66
CA ILE A 509 6.80 -2.15 5.44
C ILE A 509 5.50 -1.35 5.35
N HIS A 510 4.72 -1.36 6.45
CA HIS A 510 3.43 -0.68 6.55
C HIS A 510 3.53 0.78 6.10
N ALA A 511 2.77 1.16 5.07
CA ALA A 511 2.96 2.42 4.34
C ALA A 511 2.16 3.60 4.91
N MET A 512 1.63 3.46 6.12
CA MET A 512 0.76 4.45 6.76
C MET A 512 1.42 5.82 6.91
N GLY A 513 0.80 6.84 6.32
CA GLY A 513 1.26 8.22 6.37
C GLY A 513 2.66 8.42 5.80
N ASN A 514 3.55 9.11 6.54
CA ASN A 514 4.94 9.29 6.14
C ASN A 514 5.76 8.02 6.41
N GLY A 515 5.78 7.14 5.41
CA GLY A 515 6.44 5.83 5.36
C GLY A 515 6.43 5.27 3.94
N PRO A 516 6.95 4.03 3.78
CA PRO A 516 7.83 3.28 4.68
C PRO A 516 9.28 3.77 4.63
N GLY A 517 9.98 3.75 5.78
CA GLY A 517 11.37 4.20 5.91
C GLY A 517 12.43 3.09 5.84
N ASP A 518 12.06 1.84 6.05
CA ASP A 518 12.99 0.69 6.17
C ASP A 518 12.97 -0.25 4.95
N ALA A 519 12.30 0.13 3.88
CA ALA A 519 12.08 -0.69 2.69
C ALA A 519 13.38 -1.19 2.02
N GLU A 520 14.42 -0.36 1.94
CA GLU A 520 15.71 -0.77 1.35
C GLU A 520 16.38 -1.87 2.19
N GLN A 521 16.24 -1.85 3.50
CA GLN A 521 16.81 -2.88 4.38
C GLN A 521 16.21 -4.26 4.06
N TYR A 522 14.90 -4.33 3.87
CA TYR A 522 14.23 -5.57 3.43
C TYR A 522 14.64 -5.97 2.02
N GLN A 523 14.75 -5.03 1.09
CA GLN A 523 15.17 -5.33 -0.28
C GLN A 523 16.58 -5.91 -0.34
N GLN A 524 17.50 -5.44 0.49
CA GLN A 524 18.84 -6.02 0.61
C GLN A 524 18.78 -7.49 1.06
N LEU A 525 17.89 -7.84 1.98
CA LEU A 525 17.69 -9.23 2.42
C LEU A 525 17.07 -10.11 1.33
N ILE A 526 16.08 -9.57 0.59
CA ILE A 526 15.46 -10.28 -0.54
C ILE A 526 16.48 -10.61 -1.61
N MET A 527 17.40 -9.68 -1.92
CA MET A 527 18.49 -9.90 -2.89
C MET A 527 19.58 -10.85 -2.35
N LYS A 528 19.84 -10.81 -1.04
CA LYS A 528 20.87 -11.63 -0.40
C LYS A 528 20.52 -13.11 -0.36
N TYR A 529 19.25 -13.46 -0.17
CA TYR A 529 18.80 -14.82 0.07
C TYR A 529 17.87 -15.36 -1.01
N ASP A 530 18.30 -16.39 -1.74
CA ASP A 530 17.47 -17.05 -2.76
C ASP A 530 16.15 -17.58 -2.19
N ARG A 531 16.15 -18.09 -0.95
CA ARG A 531 14.97 -18.61 -0.26
C ARG A 531 13.95 -17.55 0.15
N PHE A 532 14.32 -16.29 0.16
CA PHE A 532 13.39 -15.18 0.43
C PHE A 532 12.71 -14.78 -0.88
N MET A 533 11.46 -15.18 -1.03
CA MET A 533 10.70 -14.99 -2.26
C MET A 533 10.42 -13.50 -2.54
N GLY A 534 10.30 -12.69 -1.49
CA GLY A 534 9.90 -11.28 -1.57
C GLY A 534 8.82 -10.94 -0.56
N GLY A 535 8.14 -9.81 -0.78
CA GLY A 535 7.09 -9.35 0.11
C GLY A 535 6.02 -8.52 -0.59
N PHE A 536 4.91 -8.30 0.14
CA PHE A 536 3.76 -7.51 -0.30
C PHE A 536 3.58 -6.34 0.67
N VAL A 537 3.75 -5.11 0.16
CA VAL A 537 3.57 -3.90 0.97
C VAL A 537 2.14 -3.84 1.48
N TRP A 538 1.93 -3.54 2.73
CA TRP A 538 0.65 -3.15 3.27
C TRP A 538 0.56 -1.63 3.27
N GLU A 539 -0.25 -0.99 2.44
CA GLU A 539 -0.96 -1.58 1.32
C GLU A 539 -0.97 -0.64 0.09
N TRP A 540 -1.87 -0.90 -0.88
CA TRP A 540 -1.88 -0.16 -2.14
C TRP A 540 -2.43 1.26 -1.99
N CYS A 541 -3.61 1.43 -1.38
CA CYS A 541 -4.24 2.76 -1.32
C CYS A 541 -4.85 3.08 0.04
N ASP A 542 -4.83 4.34 0.41
CA ASP A 542 -5.58 4.87 1.54
C ASP A 542 -7.07 4.64 1.38
N HIS A 543 -7.74 4.11 2.41
CA HIS A 543 -9.18 3.91 2.42
C HIS A 543 -9.90 5.09 3.06
N ALA A 544 -10.63 5.84 2.25
CA ALA A 544 -11.40 6.98 2.73
C ALA A 544 -12.75 7.08 2.04
N VAL A 545 -13.66 7.83 2.63
CA VAL A 545 -14.93 8.23 2.02
C VAL A 545 -14.84 9.70 1.64
N TYR A 546 -15.11 10.02 0.38
CA TYR A 546 -15.13 11.40 -0.10
C TYR A 546 -16.31 12.17 0.49
N GLY A 547 -16.02 13.22 1.24
CA GLY A 547 -16.97 14.06 1.95
C GLY A 547 -17.33 15.36 1.24
N GLY A 548 -16.91 15.55 -0.02
CA GLY A 548 -17.06 16.82 -0.76
C GLY A 548 -15.84 17.70 -0.61
N THR A 549 -16.03 19.02 -0.75
CA THR A 549 -14.96 20.02 -0.65
C THR A 549 -15.25 21.06 0.42
N THR A 550 -14.18 21.61 1.01
CA THR A 550 -14.26 22.78 1.88
C THR A 550 -14.63 24.04 1.08
N PRO A 551 -15.05 25.15 1.75
CA PRO A 551 -15.32 26.42 1.07
C PRO A 551 -14.14 27.02 0.30
N ASP A 552 -12.91 26.65 0.65
CA ASP A 552 -11.65 27.02 -0.02
C ASP A 552 -11.16 25.96 -1.01
N ASN A 553 -12.04 25.00 -1.38
CA ASN A 553 -11.89 24.01 -2.43
C ASN A 553 -10.79 22.96 -2.16
N ARG A 554 -10.61 22.55 -0.88
CA ARG A 554 -9.81 21.37 -0.50
C ARG A 554 -10.70 20.15 -0.40
N ASP A 555 -10.27 19.00 -0.89
CA ASP A 555 -10.99 17.75 -0.77
C ASP A 555 -11.08 17.29 0.68
N ILE A 556 -12.24 16.73 1.04
CA ILE A 556 -12.52 16.15 2.35
C ILE A 556 -12.51 14.63 2.21
N PHE A 557 -11.50 14.00 2.78
CA PHE A 557 -11.44 12.55 2.93
C PHE A 557 -11.73 12.18 4.39
N ARG A 558 -12.70 11.28 4.59
CA ARG A 558 -13.15 10.83 5.91
C ARG A 558 -12.71 9.40 6.16
N TYR A 559 -12.27 9.12 7.37
CA TYR A 559 -11.84 7.81 7.84
C TYR A 559 -12.53 7.42 9.17
N GLY A 560 -12.09 6.35 9.82
CA GLY A 560 -12.73 5.84 11.04
C GLY A 560 -12.88 6.88 12.15
N GLY A 561 -14.09 6.95 12.73
CA GLY A 561 -14.50 7.93 13.76
C GLY A 561 -15.23 9.16 13.22
N ASP A 562 -15.13 9.43 11.90
CA ASP A 562 -15.75 10.63 11.30
C ASP A 562 -17.25 10.47 11.07
N PHE A 563 -17.78 9.29 11.19
CA PHE A 563 -19.19 8.96 10.95
C PHE A 563 -20.02 8.84 12.24
N GLY A 564 -19.39 9.04 13.42
CA GLY A 564 -19.99 8.90 14.73
C GLY A 564 -20.24 7.44 15.12
N GLU A 565 -19.51 6.53 14.50
CA GLU A 565 -19.56 5.10 14.75
C GLU A 565 -18.75 4.69 16.00
N TYR A 566 -19.11 3.52 16.55
CA TYR A 566 -18.39 2.87 17.64
C TYR A 566 -18.58 1.33 17.52
N PRO A 567 -17.50 0.53 17.67
CA PRO A 567 -16.09 0.92 17.77
C PRO A 567 -15.54 1.46 16.46
N HIS A 568 -14.34 2.11 16.51
CA HIS A 568 -13.57 2.49 15.32
C HIS A 568 -12.07 2.49 15.62
N ASP A 569 -11.24 2.37 14.58
CA ASP A 569 -9.77 2.37 14.68
C ASP A 569 -9.12 3.61 14.03
N GLY A 570 -9.91 4.70 13.87
CA GLY A 570 -9.40 6.01 13.43
C GLY A 570 -8.84 5.98 12.01
N ASN A 571 -7.67 6.61 11.85
CA ASN A 571 -6.99 6.68 10.55
C ASN A 571 -6.12 5.45 10.23
N PHE A 572 -6.32 4.30 10.88
CA PHE A 572 -5.48 3.13 10.62
C PHE A 572 -5.62 2.59 9.19
N CYS A 573 -6.73 2.90 8.52
CA CYS A 573 -6.98 2.63 7.10
C CYS A 573 -6.33 3.63 6.11
N MET A 574 -5.55 4.60 6.61
CA MET A 574 -4.81 5.56 5.78
C MET A 574 -3.35 5.08 5.63
N ASP A 575 -3.18 3.92 5.04
CA ASP A 575 -1.96 3.12 5.04
C ASP A 575 -1.48 2.71 3.64
N GLY A 576 -1.96 3.43 2.63
CA GLY A 576 -1.65 3.19 1.22
C GLY A 576 -0.34 3.77 0.73
N LEU A 577 0.18 3.18 -0.36
CA LEU A 577 1.24 3.76 -1.19
C LEU A 577 0.72 4.88 -2.11
N VAL A 578 -0.59 4.97 -2.28
CA VAL A 578 -1.27 6.06 -2.99
C VAL A 578 -2.39 6.64 -2.15
N TYR A 579 -2.69 7.92 -2.37
CA TYR A 579 -3.85 8.60 -1.81
C TYR A 579 -5.18 7.96 -2.29
N PRO A 580 -6.32 8.27 -1.66
CA PRO A 580 -7.61 7.70 -2.08
C PRO A 580 -7.94 7.94 -3.54
N ASP A 581 -7.48 9.05 -4.13
CA ASP A 581 -7.66 9.43 -5.53
C ASP A 581 -6.64 8.80 -6.49
N ARG A 582 -5.73 7.94 -5.98
CA ARG A 582 -4.62 7.29 -6.71
C ARG A 582 -3.45 8.22 -7.05
N THR A 583 -3.36 9.41 -6.47
CA THR A 583 -2.12 10.19 -6.51
C THR A 583 -1.03 9.44 -5.72
N PRO A 584 0.19 9.25 -6.28
CA PRO A 584 1.26 8.58 -5.55
C PRO A 584 1.69 9.33 -4.28
N HIS A 585 1.82 8.61 -3.16
CA HIS A 585 2.60 9.09 -2.01
C HIS A 585 4.10 9.08 -2.33
N THR A 586 4.89 9.86 -1.60
CA THR A 586 6.35 9.76 -1.68
C THR A 586 6.84 8.35 -1.33
N GLY A 587 6.09 7.59 -0.53
CA GLY A 587 6.33 6.17 -0.24
C GLY A 587 6.30 5.26 -1.48
N LEU A 588 5.41 5.50 -2.45
CA LEU A 588 5.40 4.75 -3.71
C LEU A 588 6.61 5.06 -4.57
N LEU A 589 7.02 6.33 -4.62
CA LEU A 589 8.21 6.75 -5.37
C LEU A 589 9.49 6.16 -4.77
N GLU A 590 9.58 6.13 -3.43
CA GLU A 590 10.63 5.45 -2.66
C GLU A 590 10.69 3.97 -3.03
N TYR A 591 9.55 3.26 -2.93
CA TYR A 591 9.44 1.83 -3.23
C TYR A 591 9.80 1.54 -4.69
N LYS A 592 9.31 2.34 -5.65
CA LYS A 592 9.67 2.23 -7.07
C LYS A 592 11.18 2.16 -7.29
N ASN A 593 11.91 3.07 -6.67
CA ASN A 593 13.37 3.12 -6.84
C ASN A 593 14.09 1.99 -6.08
N ILE A 594 13.54 1.56 -4.95
CA ILE A 594 14.06 0.41 -4.18
C ILE A 594 13.96 -0.88 -5.00
N ILE A 595 12.84 -1.11 -5.70
CA ILE A 595 12.61 -2.31 -6.51
C ILE A 595 12.96 -2.13 -7.99
N ARG A 596 13.78 -1.15 -8.32
CA ARG A 596 14.19 -0.87 -9.72
C ARG A 596 14.82 -2.09 -10.40
N PRO A 597 14.63 -2.25 -11.72
CA PRO A 597 15.05 -3.46 -12.44
C PRO A 597 16.56 -3.55 -12.66
N VAL A 598 17.31 -2.47 -12.46
CA VAL A 598 18.76 -2.44 -12.58
C VAL A 598 19.36 -1.72 -11.37
N ARG A 599 20.46 -2.23 -10.84
CA ARG A 599 21.24 -1.56 -9.78
C ARG A 599 22.70 -1.44 -10.17
N ALA A 600 23.35 -0.36 -9.75
CA ALA A 600 24.72 -0.06 -10.07
C ALA A 600 25.64 -0.08 -8.83
N ALA A 601 26.91 -0.43 -9.06
CA ALA A 601 27.98 -0.31 -8.07
C ALA A 601 29.27 0.20 -8.75
N LEU A 602 29.95 1.15 -8.12
CA LEU A 602 31.25 1.65 -8.62
C LEU A 602 32.31 0.57 -8.45
N VAL A 603 32.93 0.14 -9.54
CA VAL A 603 34.03 -0.84 -9.53
C VAL A 603 35.36 -0.14 -9.41
N ASN A 604 35.62 0.85 -10.27
CA ASN A 604 36.88 1.56 -10.32
C ASN A 604 36.65 3.01 -10.75
N ARG A 605 36.93 3.92 -9.84
CA ARG A 605 36.84 5.36 -10.07
C ARG A 605 37.82 5.87 -11.16
N GLU A 606 39.05 5.33 -11.19
CA GLU A 606 40.08 5.85 -12.08
C GLU A 606 39.79 5.51 -13.55
N THR A 607 39.22 4.34 -13.79
CA THR A 607 38.85 3.86 -15.13
C THR A 607 37.39 4.21 -15.50
N GLY A 608 36.57 4.69 -14.55
CA GLY A 608 35.14 4.92 -14.75
C GLY A 608 34.33 3.66 -14.90
N GLU A 609 34.83 2.53 -14.38
CA GLU A 609 34.14 1.25 -14.44
C GLU A 609 33.03 1.14 -13.41
N ILE A 610 31.82 0.83 -13.87
CA ILE A 610 30.60 0.65 -13.08
C ILE A 610 30.02 -0.71 -13.42
N GLN A 611 29.74 -1.51 -12.39
CA GLN A 611 29.00 -2.76 -12.51
C GLN A 611 27.51 -2.44 -12.52
N LEU A 612 26.79 -2.96 -13.48
CA LEU A 612 25.32 -3.00 -13.53
C LEU A 612 24.86 -4.43 -13.29
N THR A 613 23.81 -4.62 -12.50
CA THR A 613 23.16 -5.92 -12.29
C THR A 613 21.73 -5.85 -12.75
N ASN A 614 21.33 -6.78 -13.61
CA ASN A 614 19.96 -6.92 -14.10
C ASN A 614 19.14 -7.76 -13.12
N TYR A 615 18.10 -7.17 -12.54
CA TYR A 615 17.15 -7.83 -11.61
C TYR A 615 15.82 -8.21 -12.26
N ARG A 616 15.72 -8.10 -13.60
CA ARG A 616 14.66 -8.75 -14.35
C ARG A 616 14.88 -10.26 -14.36
N ASP A 617 13.76 -11.01 -14.38
CA ASP A 617 13.81 -12.46 -14.27
C ASP A 617 13.95 -13.13 -15.66
N PHE A 618 13.40 -12.51 -16.72
CA PHE A 618 13.34 -13.09 -18.05
C PHE A 618 13.91 -12.21 -19.16
N THR A 619 13.95 -10.87 -18.94
CA THR A 619 14.24 -9.91 -20.01
C THR A 619 15.68 -9.39 -19.94
N ASN A 620 16.40 -9.43 -21.07
CA ASN A 620 17.73 -8.87 -21.21
C ASN A 620 17.70 -7.33 -21.20
N THR A 621 18.73 -6.67 -20.65
CA THR A 621 18.78 -5.19 -20.60
C THR A 621 18.73 -4.53 -21.98
N GLU A 622 19.27 -5.18 -23.03
CA GLU A 622 19.20 -4.64 -24.39
C GLU A 622 17.77 -4.46 -24.92
N GLU A 623 16.81 -5.15 -24.35
CA GLU A 623 15.41 -5.11 -24.76
C GLU A 623 14.60 -3.99 -24.12
N PHE A 624 14.92 -3.63 -22.85
CA PHE A 624 14.10 -2.71 -22.08
C PHE A 624 14.81 -1.45 -21.61
N LEU A 625 16.18 -1.40 -21.58
CA LEU A 625 16.94 -0.38 -20.90
C LEU A 625 17.56 0.65 -21.84
N THR A 626 17.31 1.93 -21.59
CA THR A 626 18.16 3.06 -21.96
C THR A 626 18.77 3.62 -20.68
N LEU A 627 20.09 3.77 -20.65
CA LEU A 627 20.84 4.36 -19.53
C LEU A 627 21.28 5.78 -19.87
N SER A 628 20.81 6.77 -19.14
CA SER A 628 21.39 8.12 -19.11
C SER A 628 22.31 8.22 -17.91
N TRP A 629 23.46 8.87 -18.08
CA TRP A 629 24.42 9.05 -17.00
C TRP A 629 24.91 10.50 -16.90
N GLU A 630 25.17 10.93 -15.69
CA GLU A 630 25.77 12.23 -15.38
C GLU A 630 26.90 12.05 -14.37
N ILE A 631 28.03 12.71 -14.61
CA ILE A 631 29.06 12.91 -13.61
C ILE A 631 28.81 14.28 -13.00
N GLN A 632 28.61 14.31 -11.70
CA GLN A 632 28.30 15.52 -10.94
C GLN A 632 29.48 15.90 -10.04
N GLN A 633 29.79 17.19 -9.96
CA GLN A 633 30.77 17.73 -9.03
C GLN A 633 30.18 18.95 -8.32
N ASP A 634 30.15 18.93 -7.00
CA ASP A 634 29.56 19.98 -6.15
C ASP A 634 28.09 20.31 -6.54
N GLY A 635 27.36 19.32 -7.03
CA GLY A 635 25.96 19.41 -7.48
C GLY A 635 25.77 19.79 -8.95
N ASP A 636 26.81 20.21 -9.63
CA ASP A 636 26.72 20.58 -11.06
C ASP A 636 27.11 19.39 -11.95
N THR A 637 26.39 19.20 -13.06
CA THR A 637 26.71 18.19 -14.06
C THR A 637 27.92 18.65 -14.88
N VAL A 638 29.03 17.90 -14.77
CA VAL A 638 30.29 18.20 -15.49
C VAL A 638 30.48 17.38 -16.77
N ALA A 639 29.82 16.21 -16.85
CA ALA A 639 29.75 15.37 -18.05
C ALA A 639 28.47 14.57 -18.04
N CYS A 640 27.92 14.24 -19.20
CA CYS A 640 26.72 13.42 -19.32
C CYS A 640 26.69 12.68 -20.65
N GLY A 641 25.88 11.63 -20.73
CA GLY A 641 25.68 10.87 -21.95
C GLY A 641 24.58 9.82 -21.84
N VAL A 642 24.39 9.06 -22.93
CA VAL A 642 23.39 8.01 -23.03
C VAL A 642 24.02 6.73 -23.59
N MET A 643 23.60 5.58 -23.08
CA MET A 643 23.99 4.24 -23.54
C MET A 643 22.74 3.40 -23.80
N ASP A 644 22.59 2.88 -25.01
CA ASP A 644 21.45 2.06 -25.46
C ASP A 644 21.81 0.59 -25.73
N ASP A 645 23.10 0.24 -25.87
CA ASP A 645 23.56 -1.08 -26.26
C ASP A 645 24.16 -1.85 -25.07
N ILE A 646 23.44 -1.87 -23.94
CA ILE A 646 23.86 -2.60 -22.75
C ILE A 646 23.25 -4.00 -22.79
N LYS A 647 24.12 -5.05 -22.74
CA LYS A 647 23.73 -6.46 -22.84
C LYS A 647 24.08 -7.19 -21.55
N ILE A 648 23.11 -7.31 -20.67
CA ILE A 648 23.25 -8.05 -19.42
C ILE A 648 22.04 -8.97 -19.30
N ALA A 649 22.30 -10.28 -19.29
CA ALA A 649 21.25 -11.28 -19.13
C ALA A 649 20.54 -11.17 -17.78
N PRO A 650 19.33 -11.74 -17.64
CA PRO A 650 18.63 -11.81 -16.37
C PRO A 650 19.51 -12.38 -15.25
N HIS A 651 19.49 -11.75 -14.06
CA HIS A 651 20.28 -12.10 -12.86
C HIS A 651 21.80 -11.98 -13.01
N GLU A 652 22.29 -11.51 -14.15
CA GLU A 652 23.71 -11.36 -14.40
C GLU A 652 24.17 -9.92 -14.14
N SER A 653 25.47 -9.77 -13.99
CA SER A 653 26.13 -8.47 -13.89
C SER A 653 27.05 -8.24 -15.05
N GLY A 654 27.11 -7.00 -15.53
CA GLY A 654 28.04 -6.55 -16.56
C GLY A 654 28.71 -5.25 -16.17
N VAL A 655 29.88 -4.98 -16.73
CA VAL A 655 30.65 -3.74 -16.44
C VAL A 655 30.52 -2.81 -17.64
N ILE A 656 30.11 -1.56 -17.38
CA ILE A 656 30.21 -0.44 -18.33
C ILE A 656 31.36 0.46 -17.94
N THR A 657 31.89 1.22 -18.91
CA THR A 657 32.93 2.22 -18.69
C THR A 657 32.44 3.58 -19.12
N LEU A 658 32.44 4.56 -18.23
CA LEU A 658 32.10 5.93 -18.60
C LEU A 658 33.22 6.50 -19.50
N PRO A 659 32.90 7.27 -20.57
CA PRO A 659 33.89 7.80 -21.47
C PRO A 659 34.69 8.95 -20.84
N ASP A 660 34.15 9.63 -19.86
CA ASP A 660 34.70 10.79 -19.19
C ASP A 660 35.28 10.43 -17.83
N ALA A 661 36.34 11.16 -17.42
CA ALA A 661 37.02 10.95 -16.15
C ALA A 661 36.20 11.46 -14.96
N ILE A 662 36.10 10.65 -13.91
CA ILE A 662 35.43 11.04 -12.66
C ILE A 662 36.34 11.99 -11.86
N PRO A 663 35.88 13.22 -11.50
CA PRO A 663 36.68 14.19 -10.72
C PRO A 663 37.18 13.59 -9.38
N THR A 664 38.31 14.12 -8.88
CA THR A 664 38.93 13.65 -7.64
C THR A 664 38.71 14.55 -6.43
N GLU A 665 38.19 15.75 -6.64
CA GLU A 665 37.99 16.79 -5.62
C GLU A 665 36.53 17.20 -5.55
N GLY A 666 36.06 17.67 -4.41
CA GLY A 666 34.70 18.10 -4.16
C GLY A 666 33.72 16.98 -3.79
N ASP A 667 32.46 17.32 -3.74
CA ASP A 667 31.36 16.37 -3.69
C ASP A 667 31.19 15.79 -5.09
N VAL A 668 31.53 14.51 -5.28
CA VAL A 668 31.47 13.85 -6.58
C VAL A 668 30.48 12.71 -6.54
N ALA A 669 29.55 12.70 -7.48
CA ALA A 669 28.59 11.63 -7.68
C ALA A 669 28.48 11.23 -9.16
N VAL A 670 28.07 10.01 -9.40
CA VAL A 670 27.63 9.54 -10.72
C VAL A 670 26.16 9.19 -10.62
N LEU A 671 25.33 9.94 -11.33
CA LEU A 671 23.89 9.66 -11.44
C LEU A 671 23.66 8.82 -12.69
N LEU A 672 22.98 7.69 -12.50
CA LEU A 672 22.61 6.74 -13.53
C LEU A 672 21.09 6.62 -13.55
N GLN A 673 20.45 7.06 -14.62
CA GLN A 673 19.01 7.03 -14.78
C GLN A 673 18.60 5.95 -15.77
N TYR A 674 17.70 5.09 -15.34
CA TYR A 674 17.16 3.97 -16.11
C TYR A 674 15.82 4.35 -16.70
N SER A 675 15.67 4.21 -18.01
CA SER A 675 14.41 4.49 -18.70
C SER A 675 14.04 3.39 -19.69
N ALA A 676 12.75 3.30 -19.99
CA ALA A 676 12.22 2.35 -20.95
C ALA A 676 12.75 2.64 -22.37
N LYS A 677 13.36 1.62 -23.00
CA LYS A 677 13.97 1.73 -24.34
C LYS A 677 12.95 1.80 -25.47
N LYS A 678 11.78 1.21 -25.27
CA LYS A 678 10.69 1.12 -26.25
C LYS A 678 9.35 1.43 -25.60
N ASN A 679 8.36 1.73 -26.41
CA ASN A 679 6.99 1.80 -25.92
C ASN A 679 6.54 0.41 -25.44
N ASP A 680 5.94 0.37 -24.27
CA ASP A 680 4.98 -0.65 -23.93
C ASP A 680 3.62 -0.10 -24.33
N SER A 681 2.90 -0.78 -25.19
CA SER A 681 1.65 -0.27 -25.75
C SER A 681 0.55 -0.08 -24.70
N VAL A 682 0.69 -0.66 -23.50
CA VAL A 682 -0.32 -0.68 -22.45
C VAL A 682 0.09 0.19 -21.28
N PHE A 683 1.35 0.15 -20.80
CA PHE A 683 1.73 0.72 -19.51
C PHE A 683 2.49 2.03 -19.61
N PHE A 684 3.41 2.16 -20.55
CA PHE A 684 4.27 3.34 -20.62
C PHE A 684 4.88 3.56 -22.00
N GLU A 685 5.28 4.80 -22.25
CA GLU A 685 5.99 5.20 -23.45
C GLU A 685 7.50 5.03 -23.29
N LYS A 686 8.23 5.02 -24.42
CA LYS A 686 9.68 5.11 -24.43
C LYS A 686 10.15 6.32 -23.63
N GLY A 687 11.14 6.11 -22.76
CA GLY A 687 11.65 7.13 -21.86
C GLY A 687 10.99 7.18 -20.49
N HIS A 688 9.95 6.34 -20.24
CA HIS A 688 9.39 6.21 -18.91
C HIS A 688 10.48 5.86 -17.88
N PRO A 689 10.58 6.59 -16.75
CA PRO A 689 11.61 6.33 -15.75
C PRO A 689 11.35 4.99 -15.02
N LEU A 690 12.34 4.12 -15.04
CA LEU A 690 12.32 2.83 -14.34
C LEU A 690 12.99 2.89 -12.97
N GLY A 691 13.77 3.93 -12.70
CA GLY A 691 14.52 4.16 -11.48
C GLY A 691 15.89 4.78 -11.75
N PHE A 692 16.68 4.92 -10.72
CA PHE A 692 18.03 5.49 -10.82
C PHE A 692 18.97 4.96 -9.72
N ASP A 693 20.27 5.09 -9.95
CA ASP A 693 21.32 5.01 -8.92
C ASP A 693 22.11 6.30 -8.90
N GLN A 694 22.37 6.83 -7.71
CA GLN A 694 23.37 7.86 -7.54
C GLN A 694 24.54 7.31 -6.70
N LEU A 695 25.65 7.08 -7.37
CA LEU A 695 26.87 6.55 -6.75
C LEU A 695 27.67 7.73 -6.17
N ILE A 696 27.64 7.89 -4.85
CA ILE A 696 28.45 8.91 -4.16
C ILE A 696 29.91 8.45 -4.17
N VAL A 697 30.73 9.12 -4.94
CA VAL A 697 32.15 8.78 -5.14
C VAL A 697 33.05 9.40 -4.06
N SER A 698 32.77 10.64 -3.71
CA SER A 698 33.43 11.37 -2.63
C SER A 698 32.54 12.45 -2.05
N ARG A 699 32.70 12.72 -0.77
CA ARG A 699 32.18 13.92 -0.12
C ARG A 699 33.38 14.83 0.17
N GLY A 700 33.37 15.99 -0.44
CA GLY A 700 34.40 17.01 -0.26
C GLY A 700 34.41 17.56 1.16
N ALA A 701 35.59 17.84 1.69
CA ALA A 701 35.68 18.56 2.96
C ALA A 701 35.18 19.98 2.78
N ARG A 702 34.04 20.30 3.41
CA ARG A 702 33.52 21.68 3.38
C ARG A 702 34.38 22.57 4.24
N LYS A 703 34.93 23.60 3.62
CA LYS A 703 35.80 24.57 4.33
C LYS A 703 34.92 25.59 5.01
N GLU A 704 35.11 25.77 6.31
CA GLU A 704 34.52 26.89 7.03
C GLU A 704 35.12 28.21 6.43
N GLU A 705 34.23 29.09 5.98
CA GLU A 705 34.66 30.42 5.55
C GLU A 705 35.22 31.23 6.72
N ALA A 706 36.27 31.97 6.47
CA ALA A 706 36.84 32.82 7.51
C ALA A 706 35.85 33.91 7.94
N LEU A 707 35.67 34.07 9.25
CA LEU A 707 34.88 35.16 9.81
C LEU A 707 35.50 36.53 9.49
N ARG A 708 34.68 37.50 9.14
CA ARG A 708 35.09 38.88 8.79
C ARG A 708 35.36 39.66 10.07
N LYS A 709 36.59 40.03 10.29
CA LYS A 709 36.98 40.84 11.44
C LYS A 709 36.79 42.32 11.12
N GLY A 710 36.19 43.08 12.05
CA GLY A 710 35.90 44.49 11.84
C GLY A 710 35.15 45.11 13.03
N PHE A 711 34.37 46.15 12.70
CA PHE A 711 33.57 46.83 13.70
C PHE A 711 32.32 45.99 14.05
N VAL A 712 32.31 45.47 15.27
CA VAL A 712 31.15 44.80 15.87
C VAL A 712 31.26 45.01 17.38
N ILE A 713 30.16 45.39 18.01
CA ILE A 713 30.10 45.62 19.46
C ILE A 713 28.97 44.81 20.11
N ALA A 714 29.15 44.50 21.37
CA ALA A 714 28.15 43.85 22.22
C ALA A 714 27.74 44.75 23.37
N VAL A 715 26.45 44.92 23.57
CA VAL A 715 25.86 45.55 24.73
C VAL A 715 25.00 44.58 25.49
N GLU A 716 25.32 44.34 26.75
CA GLU A 716 24.60 43.39 27.58
C GLU A 716 23.73 44.07 28.64
N ASP A 717 22.58 43.54 28.91
CA ASP A 717 21.82 43.76 30.09
C ASP A 717 21.54 42.44 30.84
N SER A 718 20.59 42.42 31.78
CA SER A 718 20.24 41.25 32.57
C SER A 718 19.51 40.18 31.74
N ARG A 719 18.96 40.48 30.56
CA ARG A 719 18.08 39.61 29.78
C ARG A 719 18.63 39.34 28.38
N ALA A 720 19.38 40.22 27.81
CA ALA A 720 19.81 40.15 26.42
C ALA A 720 21.25 40.60 26.20
N VAL A 721 21.81 40.10 25.12
CA VAL A 721 23.01 40.61 24.42
C VAL A 721 22.56 41.20 23.10
N THR A 722 22.82 42.52 22.90
CA THR A 722 22.60 43.15 21.61
C THR A 722 23.94 43.25 20.88
N VAL A 723 24.03 42.62 19.73
CA VAL A 723 25.21 42.68 18.85
C VAL A 723 24.91 43.65 17.71
N THR A 724 25.77 44.62 17.49
CA THR A 724 25.59 45.65 16.46
C THR A 724 26.85 45.78 15.61
N GLY A 725 26.71 45.69 14.29
CA GLY A 725 27.68 46.04 13.29
C GLY A 725 27.21 47.21 12.42
N ASP A 726 27.92 47.50 11.31
CA ASP A 726 27.61 48.62 10.44
C ASP A 726 26.22 48.51 9.79
N SER A 727 25.80 47.32 9.39
CA SER A 727 24.54 47.06 8.66
C SER A 727 23.53 46.20 9.41
N PHE A 728 23.85 45.76 10.63
CA PHE A 728 22.98 44.81 11.35
C PHE A 728 22.86 45.11 12.84
N ARG A 729 21.80 44.63 13.44
CA ARG A 729 21.56 44.60 14.89
C ARG A 729 20.81 43.31 15.27
N TYR A 730 21.47 42.44 16.02
CA TYR A 730 20.92 41.18 16.50
C TYR A 730 20.72 41.23 18.01
N VAL A 731 19.64 40.57 18.49
CA VAL A 731 19.34 40.47 19.93
C VAL A 731 19.34 39.01 20.32
N PHE A 732 20.19 38.60 21.24
CA PHE A 732 20.30 37.26 21.79
C PHE A 732 19.73 37.24 23.21
N SER A 733 18.81 36.29 23.47
CA SER A 733 18.18 36.12 24.79
C SER A 733 19.09 35.36 25.74
N LYS A 734 19.40 35.95 26.87
CA LYS A 734 20.16 35.29 27.96
C LYS A 734 19.30 34.32 28.79
N THR A 735 17.99 34.34 28.61
CA THR A 735 17.06 33.45 29.29
C THR A 735 16.64 32.24 28.49
N GLU A 736 16.78 32.29 27.13
CA GLU A 736 16.37 31.25 26.22
C GLU A 736 17.54 30.65 25.40
N GLY A 737 18.67 31.42 25.35
CA GLY A 737 19.87 30.95 24.67
C GLY A 737 19.78 30.93 23.14
N VAL A 738 18.94 31.79 22.55
CA VAL A 738 18.69 31.94 21.12
C VAL A 738 18.55 33.40 20.69
N PHE A 739 18.65 33.68 19.38
CA PHE A 739 18.34 35.02 18.86
C PHE A 739 16.82 35.27 18.88
N THR A 740 16.44 36.46 19.36
CA THR A 740 15.04 36.90 19.40
C THR A 740 14.71 37.95 18.36
N SER A 741 15.74 38.56 17.71
CA SER A 741 15.60 39.50 16.60
C SER A 741 16.89 39.54 15.79
N MET A 742 16.75 39.53 14.49
CA MET A 742 17.84 39.68 13.55
C MET A 742 17.47 40.74 12.50
N VAL A 743 17.98 41.97 12.69
CA VAL A 743 17.75 43.10 11.79
C VAL A 743 18.98 43.30 10.93
N LYS A 744 18.84 43.24 9.61
CA LYS A 744 19.86 43.51 8.61
C LYS A 744 19.37 44.60 7.65
N ASN A 745 20.15 45.61 7.36
CA ASN A 745 19.77 46.72 6.48
C ASN A 745 18.40 47.34 6.84
N ASN A 746 18.12 47.48 8.14
CA ASN A 746 16.85 47.92 8.73
C ASN A 746 15.63 47.01 8.47
N VAL A 747 15.80 45.78 7.96
CA VAL A 747 14.76 44.80 7.81
C VAL A 747 14.91 43.74 8.91
N ASN A 748 13.84 43.48 9.67
CA ASN A 748 13.80 42.34 10.60
C ASN A 748 13.44 41.08 9.84
N ILE A 749 14.35 40.14 9.82
CA ILE A 749 14.19 38.86 9.12
C ILE A 749 13.31 37.86 9.92
N MET A 750 13.22 38.04 11.22
CA MET A 750 12.46 37.17 12.08
C MET A 750 11.18 37.88 12.56
N THR A 751 10.05 37.24 12.43
CA THR A 751 8.74 37.71 12.92
C THR A 751 8.52 37.38 14.40
N ARG A 752 9.12 36.27 14.85
CA ARG A 752 9.11 35.78 16.24
C ARG A 752 10.51 35.29 16.65
N PRO A 753 10.80 35.17 17.97
CA PRO A 753 12.05 34.59 18.46
C PRO A 753 12.32 33.17 17.88
N MET A 754 13.58 32.85 17.65
CA MET A 754 14.01 31.47 17.42
C MET A 754 13.59 30.58 18.61
N THR A 755 13.44 29.27 18.34
CA THR A 755 13.25 28.26 19.37
C THR A 755 14.17 27.06 19.17
N TRP A 756 14.56 26.43 20.28
CA TRP A 756 15.15 25.09 20.22
C TRP A 756 14.10 24.12 19.71
N ASN A 757 14.47 23.25 18.78
CA ASN A 757 13.57 22.32 18.14
C ASN A 757 13.98 20.88 18.45
N VAL A 758 13.17 20.19 19.24
CA VAL A 758 13.35 18.78 19.61
C VAL A 758 12.11 17.94 19.29
N TRP A 759 11.05 18.58 18.79
CA TRP A 759 9.78 17.95 18.47
C TRP A 759 9.56 17.86 16.94
N ARG A 760 9.02 16.74 16.49
CA ARG A 760 8.35 16.66 15.20
C ARG A 760 6.87 16.35 15.39
N ALA A 761 6.01 16.75 14.46
CA ALA A 761 4.64 16.26 14.45
C ALA A 761 4.71 14.73 14.27
N PRO A 762 4.29 13.93 15.28
CA PRO A 762 4.51 12.50 15.23
C PRO A 762 3.90 11.90 13.97
N THR A 763 4.68 11.10 13.25
CA THR A 763 4.16 10.30 12.13
C THR A 763 3.29 9.16 12.68
N ASP A 764 2.51 8.53 11.82
CA ASP A 764 1.75 7.34 12.23
C ASP A 764 2.67 6.21 12.70
N ASN A 765 3.88 6.12 12.14
CA ASN A 765 4.92 5.19 12.61
C ASN A 765 5.49 5.53 14.00
N ASP A 766 5.28 6.73 14.49
CA ASP A 766 5.69 7.16 15.83
C ASP A 766 4.64 6.84 16.91
N GLN A 767 3.48 6.26 16.60
CA GLN A 767 2.35 6.10 17.50
C GLN A 767 2.69 5.48 18.86
N PHE A 768 3.64 4.55 18.91
CA PHE A 768 4.08 3.92 20.16
C PHE A 768 5.11 4.77 20.89
N VAL A 769 6.14 5.25 20.19
CA VAL A 769 7.22 6.04 20.79
C VAL A 769 6.76 7.46 21.15
N ARG A 770 5.74 7.99 20.49
CA ARG A 770 5.12 9.28 20.81
C ARG A 770 4.78 9.40 22.31
N LYS A 771 4.21 8.37 22.89
CA LYS A 771 3.86 8.34 24.33
C LYS A 771 5.11 8.47 25.20
N GLU A 772 6.22 7.85 24.80
CA GLU A 772 7.50 7.97 25.50
C GLU A 772 8.07 9.39 25.38
N TRP A 773 8.00 10.01 24.19
CA TRP A 773 8.46 11.38 23.92
C TRP A 773 7.64 12.44 24.69
N GLU A 774 6.32 12.31 24.69
CA GLU A 774 5.43 13.18 25.48
C GLU A 774 5.69 13.04 26.99
N GLN A 775 5.91 11.83 27.47
CA GLN A 775 6.31 11.59 28.87
C GLN A 775 7.69 12.18 29.19
N ALA A 776 8.61 12.19 28.24
CA ALA A 776 9.91 12.86 28.37
C ALA A 776 9.80 14.39 28.31
N GLY A 777 8.69 14.92 27.75
CA GLY A 777 8.41 16.36 27.62
C GLY A 777 9.10 17.00 26.43
N TYR A 778 9.34 16.24 25.37
CA TYR A 778 9.99 16.75 24.15
C TYR A 778 9.08 17.70 23.36
N ASN A 779 7.77 17.57 23.50
CA ASN A 779 6.77 18.42 22.88
C ASN A 779 6.68 19.84 23.51
N GLU A 780 7.05 20.00 24.79
CA GLU A 780 6.95 21.27 25.53
C GLU A 780 8.15 21.47 26.46
N PRO A 781 9.37 21.58 25.92
CA PRO A 781 10.55 21.71 26.79
C PRO A 781 10.66 23.09 27.44
N ALA A 782 10.90 23.09 28.74
CA ALA A 782 11.28 24.28 29.52
C ALA A 782 12.81 24.47 29.44
N ILE A 783 13.24 25.69 29.20
CA ILE A 783 14.64 26.04 29.04
C ILE A 783 15.18 26.66 30.33
N LYS A 784 16.39 26.23 30.73
CA LYS A 784 17.14 26.84 31.79
C LYS A 784 18.53 27.22 31.32
N VAL A 785 18.82 28.50 31.20
CA VAL A 785 20.17 29.00 30.97
C VAL A 785 20.90 29.13 32.33
N TYR A 786 22.03 28.49 32.45
CA TYR A 786 22.89 28.52 33.65
C TYR A 786 23.91 29.66 33.63
N ALA A 787 24.44 29.92 32.42
CA ALA A 787 25.41 30.97 32.16
C ALA A 787 25.27 31.47 30.73
N CYS A 788 25.38 32.75 30.51
CA CYS A 788 25.47 33.37 29.20
C CYS A 788 26.35 34.62 29.32
N ASN A 789 27.48 34.60 28.59
CA ASN A 789 28.47 35.67 28.62
C ASN A 789 28.80 36.07 27.19
N ALA A 790 28.89 37.39 26.97
CA ALA A 790 29.35 37.90 25.69
C ALA A 790 30.70 38.60 25.86
N LYS A 791 31.55 38.48 24.85
CA LYS A 791 32.82 39.17 24.78
C LYS A 791 33.15 39.62 23.36
N GLU A 792 33.77 40.76 23.25
CA GLU A 792 34.37 41.22 22.01
C GLU A 792 35.81 40.70 21.94
N GLU A 793 36.15 39.99 20.90
CA GLU A 793 37.46 39.38 20.75
C GLU A 793 37.85 39.40 19.26
N ASP A 794 39.03 39.95 18.95
CA ASP A 794 39.60 39.95 17.60
C ASP A 794 38.66 40.49 16.48
N GLY A 795 37.78 41.45 16.77
CA GLY A 795 36.85 42.01 15.79
C GLY A 795 35.66 41.15 15.47
N VAL A 796 35.28 40.23 16.38
CA VAL A 796 34.04 39.46 16.41
C VAL A 796 33.42 39.51 17.81
N VAL A 797 32.14 39.19 17.93
CA VAL A 797 31.48 39.02 19.24
C VAL A 797 31.25 37.52 19.46
N VAL A 798 31.75 36.99 20.59
CA VAL A 798 31.56 35.61 21.03
C VAL A 798 30.58 35.59 22.17
N ILE A 799 29.53 34.79 22.05
CA ILE A 799 28.50 34.50 23.08
C ILE A 799 28.61 33.02 23.47
N ASP A 800 29.09 32.78 24.69
CA ASP A 800 29.14 31.45 25.28
C ASP A 800 27.93 31.26 26.17
N CYS A 801 27.14 30.20 25.95
CA CYS A 801 25.90 29.92 26.65
C CYS A 801 25.84 28.47 27.11
N LYS A 802 25.47 28.20 28.37
CA LYS A 802 25.20 26.88 28.92
C LYS A 802 23.77 26.79 29.34
N LEU A 803 23.05 25.81 28.84
CA LEU A 803 21.64 25.63 29.09
C LEU A 803 21.21 24.17 29.16
N SER A 804 19.97 23.95 29.60
CA SER A 804 19.34 22.65 29.53
C SER A 804 17.88 22.75 29.06
N LEU A 805 17.39 21.66 28.50
CA LEU A 805 15.99 21.45 28.19
C LEU A 805 15.44 20.34 29.09
N ALA A 806 14.25 20.59 29.66
CA ALA A 806 13.62 19.70 30.62
C ALA A 806 12.09 19.77 30.50
N ALA A 807 11.40 18.68 30.77
CA ALA A 807 9.96 18.75 31.03
C ALA A 807 9.70 19.41 32.40
N VAL A 808 8.54 20.04 32.55
CA VAL A 808 8.10 20.58 33.86
C VAL A 808 8.13 19.45 34.89
N TYR A 809 8.66 19.70 36.12
CA TYR A 809 8.88 18.79 37.26
C TYR A 809 9.84 17.60 37.03
N ARG A 810 10.49 17.49 35.85
CA ARG A 810 11.41 16.39 35.51
C ARG A 810 12.85 16.89 35.43
N ARG A 811 13.80 15.96 35.51
CA ARG A 811 15.22 16.26 35.23
C ARG A 811 15.40 16.64 33.75
N ALA A 812 16.42 17.46 33.49
CA ALA A 812 16.81 17.81 32.15
C ALA A 812 17.11 16.56 31.34
N PHE A 813 16.54 16.50 30.15
CA PHE A 813 16.81 15.43 29.19
C PHE A 813 17.97 15.78 28.25
N LEU A 814 18.31 17.07 28.13
CA LEU A 814 19.36 17.55 27.26
C LEU A 814 20.10 18.73 27.90
N HIS A 815 21.42 18.69 27.93
CA HIS A 815 22.29 19.77 28.31
C HIS A 815 23.07 20.26 27.08
N LEU A 816 23.17 21.58 26.90
CA LEU A 816 23.83 22.23 25.78
C LEU A 816 24.92 23.18 26.24
N ASP A 817 26.11 23.03 25.66
CA ASP A 817 27.20 23.99 25.68
C ASP A 817 27.29 24.66 24.30
N CYS A 818 26.87 25.93 24.21
CA CYS A 818 26.73 26.64 22.94
C CYS A 818 27.74 27.79 22.85
N ARG A 819 28.35 27.93 21.69
CA ARG A 819 29.13 29.08 21.29
C ARG A 819 28.59 29.67 20.01
N PHE A 820 28.20 30.96 20.05
CA PHE A 820 27.81 31.74 18.90
C PHE A 820 28.85 32.85 18.66
N THR A 821 29.42 32.90 17.46
CA THR A 821 30.37 33.95 17.07
C THR A 821 29.73 34.78 15.98
N VAL A 822 29.53 36.07 16.24
CA VAL A 822 28.97 37.03 15.27
C VAL A 822 30.10 37.87 14.72
N ASP A 823 30.29 37.90 13.43
CA ASP A 823 31.30 38.64 12.75
C ASP A 823 30.88 40.06 12.36
N ALA A 824 31.81 40.84 11.76
CA ALA A 824 31.58 42.25 11.39
C ALA A 824 30.52 42.43 10.28
N GLU A 825 30.22 41.40 9.48
CA GLU A 825 29.20 41.41 8.43
C GLU A 825 27.86 40.84 8.90
N GLY A 826 27.80 40.34 10.17
CA GLY A 826 26.60 39.74 10.76
C GLY A 826 26.44 38.24 10.47
N LYS A 827 27.46 37.56 9.98
CA LYS A 827 27.45 36.09 9.91
C LYS A 827 27.54 35.54 11.34
N VAL A 828 26.68 34.58 11.64
CA VAL A 828 26.66 33.87 12.93
C VAL A 828 27.23 32.48 12.74
N ARG A 829 28.36 32.18 13.35
CA ARG A 829 28.87 30.81 13.47
C ARG A 829 28.44 30.21 14.78
N ALA A 830 27.82 29.07 14.76
CA ALA A 830 27.38 28.32 15.92
C ALA A 830 28.13 27.01 16.08
N GLU A 831 28.51 26.69 17.30
CA GLU A 831 28.96 25.38 17.74
C GLU A 831 28.15 24.98 18.98
N ILE A 832 27.33 23.96 18.86
CA ILE A 832 26.41 23.49 19.89
C ILE A 832 26.80 22.06 20.25
N ASN A 833 27.27 21.85 21.48
CA ASN A 833 27.61 20.54 21.99
C ASN A 833 26.49 20.06 22.91
N GLY A 834 25.81 18.99 22.51
CA GLY A 834 24.70 18.39 23.23
C GLY A 834 25.15 17.19 24.04
N LYS A 835 24.60 17.05 25.27
CA LYS A 835 24.70 15.83 26.07
C LYS A 835 23.32 15.42 26.53
N ARG A 836 22.87 14.24 26.10
CA ARG A 836 21.56 13.67 26.37
C ARG A 836 21.54 12.83 27.66
N ASP A 837 20.42 12.78 28.35
CA ASP A 837 20.13 11.79 29.38
C ASP A 837 19.73 10.47 28.73
N MET A 838 20.57 9.44 28.81
CA MET A 838 20.38 8.12 28.18
C MET A 838 19.27 7.28 28.85
N GLU A 839 18.71 7.72 29.98
CA GLU A 839 17.51 7.10 30.57
C GLU A 839 16.22 7.55 29.88
N ARG A 840 16.32 8.51 28.93
CA ARG A 840 15.19 9.02 28.13
C ARG A 840 15.16 8.36 26.76
N PRO A 841 14.00 8.30 26.07
CA PRO A 841 13.92 7.78 24.72
C PRO A 841 14.81 8.57 23.77
N PHE A 842 15.13 8.00 22.60
CA PHE A 842 15.86 8.73 21.57
C PHE A 842 15.12 10.00 21.15
N LEU A 843 15.85 10.99 20.63
CA LEU A 843 15.26 12.26 20.21
C LEU A 843 14.54 12.11 18.87
N PRO A 844 13.34 12.72 18.68
CA PRO A 844 12.72 12.83 17.35
C PRO A 844 13.62 13.60 16.39
N ARG A 845 14.12 14.76 16.83
CA ARG A 845 15.07 15.64 16.10
C ARG A 845 15.81 16.54 17.09
N PHE A 846 16.84 17.22 16.63
CA PHE A 846 17.45 18.33 17.34
C PHE A 846 17.96 19.39 16.37
N GLY A 847 17.50 20.62 16.57
CA GLY A 847 17.92 21.78 15.79
C GLY A 847 17.37 23.09 16.31
N LEU A 848 17.21 24.03 15.39
CA LEU A 848 16.64 25.35 15.63
C LEU A 848 15.48 25.61 14.67
N ARG A 849 14.52 26.39 15.14
CA ARG A 849 13.35 26.81 14.38
C ARG A 849 13.30 28.31 14.30
N MET A 850 13.26 28.84 13.08
CA MET A 850 13.08 30.27 12.78
C MET A 850 11.67 30.52 12.25
N PHE A 851 11.16 31.71 12.48
CA PHE A 851 9.88 32.18 11.97
C PHE A 851 10.15 33.36 11.04
N LEU A 852 9.91 33.15 9.74
CA LEU A 852 10.24 34.10 8.69
C LEU A 852 8.96 34.76 8.14
N PRO A 853 9.01 35.97 7.58
CA PRO A 853 7.88 36.54 6.86
C PRO A 853 7.37 35.60 5.78
N LYS A 854 6.08 35.61 5.50
CA LYS A 854 5.46 34.78 4.45
C LYS A 854 6.06 34.97 3.06
N SER A 855 6.70 36.12 2.80
CA SER A 855 7.41 36.36 1.54
C SER A 855 8.68 35.50 1.37
N PHE A 856 9.27 35.00 2.47
CA PHE A 856 10.40 34.07 2.43
C PHE A 856 9.89 32.65 2.20
N ASP A 857 9.50 32.38 0.97
CA ASP A 857 8.73 31.21 0.58
C ASP A 857 9.51 30.21 -0.29
N THR A 858 10.70 30.58 -0.76
CA THR A 858 11.51 29.72 -1.63
C THR A 858 12.74 29.22 -0.89
N ALA A 859 12.95 27.90 -0.92
CA ALA A 859 14.16 27.24 -0.46
C ALA A 859 15.03 26.85 -1.66
N GLU A 860 16.27 27.37 -1.70
CA GLU A 860 17.32 26.91 -2.60
C GLU A 860 18.32 26.08 -1.79
N TYR A 861 18.53 24.82 -2.14
CA TYR A 861 19.34 23.93 -1.31
C TYR A 861 20.22 22.97 -2.10
N TYR A 862 21.29 22.51 -1.46
CA TYR A 862 22.09 21.37 -1.89
C TYR A 862 21.92 20.26 -0.87
N GLY A 863 21.20 19.21 -1.25
CA GLY A 863 20.79 18.08 -0.40
C GLY A 863 20.02 17.05 -1.21
N TYR A 864 19.41 16.06 -0.52
CA TYR A 864 18.51 15.10 -1.18
C TYR A 864 17.15 15.73 -1.50
N GLY A 865 16.78 15.68 -2.78
CA GLY A 865 15.53 16.22 -3.34
C GLY A 865 15.19 15.57 -4.68
N PRO A 866 14.10 15.99 -5.34
CA PRO A 866 13.16 17.04 -4.94
C PRO A 866 12.13 16.65 -3.89
N TYR A 867 11.92 15.34 -3.65
CA TYR A 867 10.94 14.84 -2.70
C TYR A 867 11.47 14.89 -1.26
N GLU A 868 10.54 14.86 -0.30
CA GLU A 868 10.92 14.78 1.11
C GLU A 868 11.86 13.59 1.35
N SER A 869 12.78 13.75 2.26
CA SER A 869 13.80 12.74 2.53
C SER A 869 14.19 12.70 4.00
N TYR A 870 14.43 11.49 4.49
CA TYR A 870 14.84 11.17 5.85
C TYR A 870 16.02 10.20 5.81
N CYS A 871 16.71 9.97 6.91
CA CYS A 871 17.89 9.11 6.93
C CYS A 871 17.61 7.65 6.47
N ASP A 872 16.37 7.19 6.59
CA ASP A 872 15.90 5.86 6.21
C ASP A 872 14.90 5.86 5.03
N LYS A 873 14.47 7.04 4.54
CA LYS A 873 13.56 7.23 3.40
C LYS A 873 14.09 8.34 2.50
N HIS A 874 14.89 8.01 1.51
CA HIS A 874 15.48 9.01 0.59
C HIS A 874 15.82 8.48 -0.81
N HIS A 875 15.40 7.26 -1.15
CA HIS A 875 15.68 6.65 -2.46
C HIS A 875 14.80 7.23 -3.58
N ALA A 876 13.69 7.92 -3.25
CA ALA A 876 12.94 8.72 -4.22
C ALA A 876 13.71 9.96 -4.68
N SER A 877 14.71 10.39 -3.91
CA SER A 877 15.45 11.63 -4.08
C SER A 877 16.92 11.39 -4.43
N SER A 878 17.55 12.34 -5.08
CA SER A 878 18.98 12.35 -5.35
C SER A 878 19.65 13.58 -4.73
N LEU A 879 20.93 13.48 -4.44
CA LEU A 879 21.74 14.60 -3.98
C LEU A 879 21.97 15.58 -5.14
N GLY A 880 21.57 16.84 -4.98
CA GLY A 880 21.69 17.86 -6.03
C GLY A 880 21.31 19.25 -5.56
N HIS A 881 21.31 20.20 -6.50
CA HIS A 881 20.77 21.55 -6.30
C HIS A 881 19.29 21.60 -6.66
N PHE A 882 18.48 22.15 -5.75
CA PHE A 882 17.03 22.28 -5.94
C PHE A 882 16.56 23.67 -5.49
N ALA A 883 15.48 24.14 -6.11
CA ALA A 883 14.76 25.34 -5.70
C ALA A 883 13.26 25.04 -5.70
N GLN A 884 12.62 25.17 -4.54
CA GLN A 884 11.22 24.82 -4.33
C GLN A 884 10.55 25.79 -3.37
N THR A 885 9.25 26.02 -3.54
CA THR A 885 8.43 26.80 -2.62
C THR A 885 8.04 25.98 -1.39
N ALA A 886 7.55 26.62 -0.35
CA ALA A 886 7.04 25.94 0.83
C ALA A 886 5.85 25.01 0.51
N ASP A 887 5.06 25.37 -0.52
CA ASP A 887 3.99 24.50 -1.04
C ASP A 887 4.56 23.26 -1.75
N ASP A 888 5.59 23.42 -2.59
CA ASP A 888 6.25 22.30 -3.30
C ASP A 888 6.93 21.32 -2.34
N LEU A 889 7.34 21.80 -1.16
CA LEU A 889 8.01 21.01 -0.14
C LEU A 889 7.02 20.28 0.78
N PHE A 890 5.73 20.64 0.74
CA PHE A 890 4.71 20.09 1.64
C PHE A 890 4.09 18.83 1.06
N GLU A 891 4.12 17.73 1.80
CA GLU A 891 3.38 16.50 1.47
C GLU A 891 2.07 16.50 2.26
N ASP A 892 0.94 16.54 1.55
CA ASP A 892 -0.39 16.76 2.14
C ASP A 892 -1.05 15.46 2.62
N TYR A 893 -0.41 14.75 3.54
CA TYR A 893 -0.97 13.55 4.16
C TYR A 893 -2.36 13.83 4.74
N VAL A 894 -3.35 12.98 4.47
CA VAL A 894 -4.74 13.15 4.92
C VAL A 894 -4.83 13.40 6.43
N LYS A 895 -4.03 12.66 7.22
CA LYS A 895 -3.79 13.00 8.63
C LYS A 895 -2.47 13.75 8.75
N PRO A 896 -2.50 15.03 9.19
CA PRO A 896 -1.29 15.86 9.31
C PRO A 896 -0.24 15.23 10.22
N GLN A 897 0.99 15.23 9.77
CA GLN A 897 2.14 14.68 10.47
C GLN A 897 3.43 15.30 9.92
N GLU A 898 4.60 14.98 10.48
CA GLU A 898 5.90 15.42 9.95
C GLU A 898 6.02 15.07 8.47
N ASN A 899 6.35 16.07 7.66
CA ASN A 899 6.53 15.93 6.22
C ASN A 899 7.49 17.01 5.70
N GLY A 900 7.91 16.90 4.45
CA GLY A 900 8.68 17.91 3.73
C GLY A 900 10.08 18.19 4.30
N SER A 901 10.66 17.28 5.09
CA SER A 901 12.06 17.39 5.50
C SER A 901 13.00 16.98 4.36
N HIS A 902 14.19 17.60 4.28
CA HIS A 902 15.24 17.27 3.33
C HIS A 902 16.51 16.88 4.06
N PHE A 903 16.96 15.67 3.81
CA PHE A 903 18.10 15.01 4.44
C PHE A 903 19.42 15.31 3.69
N GLY A 904 20.55 15.22 4.38
CA GLY A 904 21.88 15.26 3.78
C GLY A 904 22.24 16.60 3.15
N CYS A 905 21.69 17.71 3.69
CA CYS A 905 21.93 19.03 3.15
C CYS A 905 23.27 19.60 3.59
N ALA A 906 23.93 20.28 2.68
CA ALA A 906 25.15 21.05 2.95
C ALA A 906 24.87 22.55 3.09
N ARG A 907 23.84 23.01 2.38
CA ARG A 907 23.42 24.39 2.30
C ARG A 907 21.93 24.49 2.05
N VAL A 908 21.29 25.44 2.70
CA VAL A 908 19.94 25.90 2.35
C VAL A 908 19.87 27.41 2.45
N THR A 909 19.21 28.05 1.50
CA THR A 909 18.90 29.47 1.45
C THR A 909 17.41 29.66 1.33
N ILE A 910 16.81 30.33 2.31
CA ILE A 910 15.41 30.72 2.24
C ILE A 910 15.35 32.18 1.78
N THR A 911 14.61 32.45 0.72
CA THR A 911 14.62 33.76 0.06
C THR A 911 13.23 34.22 -0.38
N ASP A 912 13.06 35.53 -0.51
CA ASP A 912 11.95 36.19 -1.21
C ASP A 912 12.43 36.93 -2.51
N GLY A 913 13.66 36.67 -2.93
CA GLY A 913 14.29 37.32 -4.07
C GLY A 913 14.89 38.72 -3.77
N ALA A 914 14.59 39.30 -2.61
CA ALA A 914 15.11 40.60 -2.16
C ALA A 914 16.03 40.44 -0.93
N GLY A 915 15.72 39.49 -0.07
CA GLY A 915 16.51 39.09 1.10
C GLY A 915 16.71 37.58 1.15
N ALA A 916 17.68 37.12 1.93
CA ALA A 916 17.96 35.70 2.11
C ALA A 916 18.42 35.38 3.53
N VAL A 917 18.07 34.14 3.95
CA VAL A 917 18.61 33.49 5.14
C VAL A 917 19.29 32.20 4.69
N THR A 918 20.61 32.15 4.83
CA THR A 918 21.40 30.99 4.41
C THR A 918 21.96 30.25 5.63
N VAL A 919 21.75 28.92 5.66
CA VAL A 919 22.42 28.01 6.60
C VAL A 919 23.37 27.11 5.82
N THR A 920 24.64 27.07 6.29
CA THR A 920 25.65 26.11 5.78
C THR A 920 26.26 25.37 6.95
N SER A 921 26.66 24.10 6.72
CA SER A 921 27.31 23.28 7.77
C SER A 921 28.50 22.51 7.20
N PRO A 922 29.59 22.31 8.00
CA PRO A 922 30.67 21.42 7.61
C PRO A 922 30.25 19.95 7.54
N GLU A 923 29.17 19.58 8.24
CA GLU A 923 28.57 18.25 8.24
C GLU A 923 27.18 18.32 7.61
N ASP A 924 26.66 17.17 7.18
CA ASP A 924 25.28 17.09 6.65
C ASP A 924 24.28 17.43 7.76
N PHE A 925 23.23 18.14 7.39
CA PHE A 925 22.11 18.50 8.25
C PHE A 925 20.79 18.29 7.52
N SER A 926 19.66 18.45 8.20
CA SER A 926 18.35 18.43 7.57
C SER A 926 17.66 19.78 7.70
N PHE A 927 16.78 20.10 6.75
CA PHE A 927 15.93 21.28 6.87
C PHE A 927 14.47 20.97 6.50
N ASN A 928 13.58 21.86 6.93
CA ASN A 928 12.18 21.88 6.55
C ASN A 928 11.71 23.33 6.46
N LEU A 929 10.95 23.67 5.42
CA LEU A 929 10.25 24.95 5.28
C LEU A 929 8.76 24.66 5.09
N SER A 930 7.90 25.21 5.96
CA SER A 930 6.47 24.90 5.95
C SER A 930 5.63 26.12 6.31
N HIS A 931 4.40 26.14 5.81
CA HIS A 931 3.37 27.10 6.24
C HIS A 931 2.74 26.74 7.58
N TYR A 932 3.03 25.57 8.14
CA TYR A 932 2.42 25.05 9.37
C TYR A 932 3.47 24.80 10.44
N THR A 933 3.05 24.97 11.70
CA THR A 933 3.89 24.58 12.85
C THR A 933 3.71 23.10 13.16
N GLN A 934 4.73 22.47 13.78
CA GLN A 934 4.63 21.08 14.25
C GLN A 934 3.47 20.90 15.23
N GLU A 935 3.19 21.94 16.06
CA GLU A 935 2.10 21.92 17.03
C GLU A 935 0.72 21.94 16.38
N GLU A 936 0.56 22.64 15.23
CA GLU A 936 -0.66 22.64 14.42
C GLU A 936 -0.87 21.25 13.82
N MET A 937 0.12 20.74 13.11
CA MET A 937 0.06 19.39 12.51
C MET A 937 -0.20 18.29 13.56
N THR A 938 0.41 18.38 14.75
CA THR A 938 0.21 17.40 15.83
C THR A 938 -1.24 17.33 16.33
N LYS A 939 -1.98 18.44 16.25
CA LYS A 939 -3.34 18.58 16.84
C LYS A 939 -4.46 18.21 15.87
N LYS A 940 -4.20 18.29 14.58
CA LYS A 940 -5.23 18.11 13.56
C LYS A 940 -5.38 16.64 13.18
N MET A 941 -6.59 16.26 12.87
CA MET A 941 -6.91 14.91 12.44
C MET A 941 -7.00 14.82 10.92
N HIS A 942 -7.28 15.94 10.25
CA HIS A 942 -7.40 16.00 8.80
C HIS A 942 -6.63 17.19 8.23
N ASN A 943 -6.08 17.03 7.03
CA ASN A 943 -5.34 18.06 6.31
C ASN A 943 -6.19 19.32 6.03
N TYR A 944 -7.46 19.15 5.68
CA TYR A 944 -8.37 20.28 5.43
C TYR A 944 -8.68 21.12 6.69
N GLU A 945 -8.35 20.66 7.89
CA GLU A 945 -8.47 21.40 9.14
C GLU A 945 -7.28 22.30 9.43
N LEU A 946 -6.17 22.13 8.71
CA LEU A 946 -4.93 22.87 8.94
C LEU A 946 -5.14 24.37 8.74
N THR A 947 -4.60 25.13 9.67
CA THR A 947 -4.54 26.58 9.62
C THR A 947 -3.11 27.03 9.48
N GLU A 948 -2.81 27.79 8.43
CA GLU A 948 -1.48 28.32 8.23
C GLU A 948 -1.02 29.19 9.38
N SER A 949 0.25 29.06 9.72
CA SER A 949 0.94 30.02 10.60
C SER A 949 0.99 31.41 9.92
N PRO A 950 0.93 32.50 10.68
CA PRO A 950 1.15 33.83 10.12
C PRO A 950 2.54 34.03 9.51
N ASP A 951 3.43 33.12 9.78
CA ASP A 951 4.84 33.11 9.36
C ASP A 951 5.19 31.79 8.66
N ASN A 952 6.20 31.82 7.81
CA ASN A 952 6.84 30.59 7.35
C ASN A 952 7.73 30.02 8.45
N VAL A 953 7.64 28.71 8.65
CA VAL A 953 8.36 27.97 9.68
C VAL A 953 9.58 27.30 9.06
N PHE A 954 10.76 27.77 9.37
CA PHE A 954 12.00 27.23 8.89
C PHE A 954 12.73 26.47 10.01
N CYS A 955 12.86 25.18 9.88
CA CYS A 955 13.64 24.31 10.76
C CYS A 955 14.94 23.90 10.09
N PHE A 956 16.03 23.87 10.85
CA PHE A 956 17.28 23.27 10.43
C PHE A 956 17.88 22.48 11.59
N ASP A 957 18.17 21.21 11.32
CA ASP A 957 18.44 20.23 12.35
C ASP A 957 19.77 19.51 12.14
N CYS A 958 20.49 19.35 13.24
CA CYS A 958 21.67 18.51 13.31
C CYS A 958 21.38 17.10 12.80
N LYS A 959 20.30 16.52 13.33
CA LYS A 959 19.88 15.15 13.01
C LYS A 959 18.40 14.98 13.32
N MET A 960 17.74 14.12 12.54
CA MET A 960 16.37 13.64 12.78
C MET A 960 16.39 12.11 12.78
N SER A 961 15.61 11.49 13.64
CA SER A 961 15.35 10.05 13.60
C SER A 961 14.57 9.68 12.35
N GLY A 962 14.79 8.48 11.84
CA GLY A 962 14.08 7.93 10.70
C GLY A 962 12.57 7.85 10.91
N VAL A 963 11.83 7.55 9.86
CA VAL A 963 10.37 7.40 9.90
C VAL A 963 9.92 5.94 10.12
N GLY A 964 10.68 4.96 9.64
CA GLY A 964 10.39 3.53 9.84
C GLY A 964 9.08 3.06 9.23
N SER A 965 8.54 1.97 9.79
CA SER A 965 7.25 1.36 9.44
C SER A 965 6.50 0.82 10.68
N ASN A 966 6.68 1.45 11.85
CA ASN A 966 6.19 0.97 13.15
C ASN A 966 4.72 1.31 13.43
N SER A 967 3.97 1.76 12.47
CA SER A 967 2.50 1.83 12.57
C SER A 967 1.90 0.41 12.70
N CYS A 968 2.41 -0.54 11.92
CA CYS A 968 2.25 -1.97 12.11
C CYS A 968 3.54 -2.69 11.68
N GLY A 969 4.49 -2.88 12.60
CA GLY A 969 5.78 -3.44 12.22
C GLY A 969 6.83 -3.31 13.32
N PRO A 970 8.09 -3.63 13.04
CA PRO A 970 9.15 -3.56 14.03
C PRO A 970 9.41 -2.10 14.45
N ARG A 971 9.88 -1.94 15.69
CA ARG A 971 10.37 -0.63 16.16
C ARG A 971 11.49 -0.14 15.24
N LEU A 972 11.54 1.19 15.02
CA LEU A 972 12.59 1.84 14.23
C LEU A 972 13.97 1.28 14.58
N ALA A 973 14.71 0.85 13.57
CA ALA A 973 16.05 0.28 13.74
C ALA A 973 16.97 1.24 14.53
N LYS A 974 17.76 0.69 15.45
CA LYS A 974 18.59 1.51 16.35
C LYS A 974 19.57 2.42 15.59
N ALA A 975 20.05 1.99 14.43
CA ALA A 975 20.92 2.81 13.58
C ALA A 975 20.23 4.05 13.02
N MET A 976 18.90 4.04 12.92
CA MET A 976 18.06 5.14 12.42
C MET A 976 17.49 6.01 13.54
N GLN A 977 17.76 5.69 14.80
CA GLN A 977 17.38 6.48 15.95
C GLN A 977 18.43 7.56 16.25
N PHE A 978 18.00 8.74 16.62
CA PHE A 978 18.89 9.75 17.19
C PHE A 978 19.13 9.45 18.67
N ASP A 979 19.92 8.43 18.94
CA ASP A 979 20.20 7.87 20.27
C ASP A 979 21.63 8.15 20.77
N ASP A 980 22.31 9.11 20.16
CA ASP A 980 23.67 9.51 20.55
C ASP A 980 23.69 10.12 21.96
N GLU A 981 24.62 9.71 22.84
CA GLU A 981 24.81 10.31 24.16
C GLU A 981 25.31 11.76 24.05
N THR A 982 26.19 11.99 23.09
CA THR A 982 26.78 13.31 22.80
C THR A 982 26.77 13.58 21.30
N PHE A 983 26.50 14.81 20.93
CA PHE A 983 26.55 15.25 19.55
C PHE A 983 27.04 16.70 19.46
N THR A 984 27.49 17.09 18.29
CA THR A 984 27.89 18.46 18.00
C THR A 984 27.16 18.94 16.76
N PHE A 985 26.54 20.11 16.81
CA PHE A 985 25.95 20.79 15.66
C PHE A 985 26.73 22.08 15.37
N LYS A 986 27.35 22.13 14.19
CA LYS A 986 28.06 23.29 13.68
C LYS A 986 27.37 23.85 12.47
N PHE A 987 27.15 25.14 12.43
CA PHE A 987 26.61 25.82 11.24
C PHE A 987 27.00 27.28 11.18
N ASP A 988 27.01 27.84 10.00
CA ASP A 988 27.04 29.27 9.74
C ASP A 988 25.64 29.74 9.31
N LEU A 989 25.13 30.79 9.93
CA LEU A 989 23.88 31.46 9.57
C LEU A 989 24.22 32.86 9.04
N THR A 990 23.82 33.11 7.80
CA THR A 990 24.01 34.40 7.12
C THR A 990 22.66 35.01 6.76
N VAL A 991 22.52 36.31 6.99
CA VAL A 991 21.35 37.12 6.61
C VAL A 991 21.78 38.12 5.59
N GLU A 992 21.09 38.21 4.47
CA GLU A 992 21.41 39.12 3.35
C GLU A 992 20.26 40.07 3.03
#